data_56ae76bdb355fc1035cddcb04f80ee88
#
_entry.id   56ae76bdb355fc1035cddcb04f80ee88
#
_cell.length_a   1.000
_cell.length_b   1.000
_cell.length_c   1.000
_cell.angle_alpha   90.00
_cell.angle_beta   90.00
_cell.angle_gamma   90.00
#
_symmetry.space_group_name_H-M   'P 1'
#
loop_
_entity.id
_entity.type
_entity.pdbx_description
1 polymer ?
#
loop_
_entity_poly.entity_id
_entity_poly.type
_entity_poly.pdbx_seq_one_letter_code
_entity_poly.pdbx_strand_id
1 'polypeptide(L)'
;MKGARFVRLLTVVFTVLSVMRVHAQSWGGRDYDGEPWVKNVSKPYKVTKGLDGRHIAIWASHGRYYDAEKGGWQWQRPTLFCTNEDLYTQTIVVPYLIPMLENAGAVVFTPRERDWQRHEVIVDNDDHTRLINYIESDIKYPWTDAPRPGFAVHGGKYYDGENPFTAGTARQARTTSSKSKYSQISYQPNLPEAGRYAVYVSYQTVDDGIDDANYTVWHKGQKTEFHVNQLMGGSTWVYLGTFDFDKGCNQYNRVTLTNRSRHHGVVTADAVRFGGGMGNIERGGEVSGLPRCLEGARYSTQWMGMPYSLYVHQNDYKDDINTRSHSLNYVAGGSCYFPDTVGLRVPLELSLAVHSDAGYAPDGRSIFGSLGIYTTEKNGSTHFRSGLSRAASGVLASSLLNNASRDLKARYGNWVVRQLYDRDYSETRLPEVPSAIFETLSHQNFPDMRYGQDPDFKFTLARSIYKTLLHYVCNMHGERHYEIAPLAPQNIKVELGRKGEARLTWTATNDPQERDAEATAFVVYTATGSAGFDNGTFVRNSSYSLKLEPGVLYSFRVVATNKGGCSFPTEVVSACYEPRAAKTILIVNGFHRLSSPAVIDNDSLQGFNIAADAGVTYGRTAGWAGHQLVFNRNHVGREDESGLGYGETELAGMFIGGNDFNYIRTHATAIKAAGEYNIVSCSREWLDGGALPLDRYHMVDIILGLECNDGHSLIKYKTFTPAMQRLLYDYAAKGGALMVSGANIASDMIADSERQFMAQVLKCGSGGKDSSQSETVSGMSRTFDFYRNLNEHHYAAQWPDIVQPTVGATTAMTYAGGSSAAVAYSSNNFRSIALGFPFECIKDEGQQQAVMKEILKFLIQ
;
A
#
# COMPACT_ATOMS: atom_id res chain seq x y z
N MET A 1 68.11 -46.09 -30.22
CA MET A 1 67.05 -47.00 -30.69
C MET A 1 65.78 -46.77 -29.91
N LYS A 2 64.63 -46.50 -30.62
CA LYS A 2 63.24 -46.53 -30.25
C LYS A 2 62.84 -45.66 -29.01
N GLY A 3 62.37 -44.49 -29.03
CA GLY A 3 61.26 -43.88 -29.70
C GLY A 3 59.90 -44.30 -29.10
N ALA A 4 59.40 -43.69 -27.98
CA ALA A 4 58.03 -43.87 -27.55
C ALA A 4 57.37 -42.45 -27.50
N ARG A 5 56.53 -42.23 -28.50
CA ARG A 5 55.67 -41.06 -28.60
C ARG A 5 54.52 -41.20 -27.57
N PHE A 6 54.44 -40.25 -26.59
CA PHE A 6 53.29 -40.09 -25.75
C PHE A 6 52.22 -39.31 -26.53
N VAL A 7 51.18 -39.98 -26.92
CA VAL A 7 49.94 -39.37 -27.44
C VAL A 7 49.13 -38.89 -26.25
N ARG A 8 49.07 -37.59 -26.05
CA ARG A 8 48.10 -36.98 -25.14
C ARG A 8 46.72 -36.96 -25.77
N LEU A 9 45.88 -37.84 -25.32
CA LEU A 9 44.44 -37.81 -25.62
C LEU A 9 43.84 -36.62 -24.93
N LEU A 10 43.51 -35.56 -25.66
CA LEU A 10 42.74 -34.44 -25.19
C LEU A 10 41.26 -34.86 -25.21
N THR A 11 40.72 -35.24 -24.04
CA THR A 11 39.27 -35.45 -23.90
C THR A 11 38.60 -34.10 -23.82
N VAL A 12 38.13 -33.61 -24.95
CA VAL A 12 37.24 -32.46 -24.98
C VAL A 12 35.87 -32.94 -24.50
N VAL A 13 35.58 -32.60 -23.23
CA VAL A 13 34.21 -32.75 -22.71
C VAL A 13 33.38 -31.63 -23.38
N PHE A 14 32.70 -31.98 -24.44
CA PHE A 14 31.58 -31.16 -24.94
C PHE A 14 30.45 -31.25 -23.92
N THR A 15 30.42 -30.29 -23.00
CA THR A 15 29.21 -29.97 -22.25
C THR A 15 28.24 -29.41 -23.28
N VAL A 16 27.36 -30.25 -23.78
CA VAL A 16 26.21 -29.82 -24.56
C VAL A 16 25.33 -29.05 -23.58
N LEU A 17 25.55 -27.76 -23.50
CA LEU A 17 24.53 -26.83 -23.09
C LEU A 17 23.43 -26.95 -24.14
N SER A 18 22.46 -27.80 -23.89
CA SER A 18 21.16 -27.72 -24.54
C SER A 18 20.55 -26.39 -24.06
N VAL A 19 20.89 -25.32 -24.78
CA VAL A 19 20.04 -24.15 -24.83
C VAL A 19 18.75 -24.69 -25.45
N MET A 20 17.81 -25.12 -24.57
CA MET A 20 16.42 -25.18 -24.96
C MET A 20 16.11 -23.79 -25.49
N ARG A 21 16.05 -23.62 -26.79
CA ARG A 21 15.27 -22.56 -27.40
C ARG A 21 13.85 -22.81 -26.91
N VAL A 22 13.53 -22.22 -25.77
CA VAL A 22 12.14 -22.06 -25.36
C VAL A 22 11.54 -21.25 -26.51
N HIS A 23 10.89 -21.93 -27.44
CA HIS A 23 9.99 -21.25 -28.36
C HIS A 23 9.07 -20.51 -27.46
N ALA A 24 9.03 -19.18 -27.58
CA ALA A 24 8.16 -18.34 -26.79
C ALA A 24 6.76 -18.95 -26.90
N GLN A 25 6.31 -19.59 -25.84
CA GLN A 25 4.93 -20.07 -25.77
C GLN A 25 4.08 -18.82 -25.79
N SER A 26 3.14 -18.77 -26.71
CA SER A 26 2.23 -17.63 -26.84
C SER A 26 0.80 -18.13 -26.81
N TRP A 27 -0.12 -17.26 -26.53
CA TRP A 27 -1.55 -17.54 -26.60
C TRP A 27 -2.03 -17.91 -28.00
N GLY A 28 -1.15 -17.73 -29.04
CA GLY A 28 -1.40 -18.24 -30.40
C GLY A 28 -2.63 -17.65 -31.07
N GLY A 29 -2.87 -16.37 -30.92
CA GLY A 29 -4.03 -15.65 -31.49
C GLY A 29 -5.32 -15.80 -30.65
N ARG A 30 -5.22 -16.25 -29.43
CA ARG A 30 -6.32 -16.24 -28.43
C ARG A 30 -6.26 -15.01 -27.53
N ASP A 31 -5.87 -13.89 -28.07
CA ASP A 31 -5.76 -12.66 -27.31
C ASP A 31 -7.16 -12.10 -26.99
N TYR A 32 -7.33 -11.65 -25.75
CA TYR A 32 -8.49 -10.85 -25.40
C TYR A 32 -8.31 -9.42 -25.94
N ASP A 33 -9.21 -8.97 -26.80
CA ASP A 33 -9.20 -7.65 -27.45
C ASP A 33 -10.42 -6.77 -27.07
N GLY A 34 -11.22 -7.25 -26.12
CA GLY A 34 -12.39 -6.50 -25.61
C GLY A 34 -12.06 -5.43 -24.58
N GLU A 35 -13.07 -4.69 -24.14
CA GLU A 35 -12.91 -3.74 -23.01
C GLU A 35 -12.60 -4.49 -21.73
N PRO A 36 -11.69 -3.98 -20.88
CA PRO A 36 -11.33 -4.64 -19.63
C PRO A 36 -12.52 -4.71 -18.67
N TRP A 37 -12.45 -5.61 -17.70
CA TRP A 37 -13.50 -5.77 -16.70
C TRP A 37 -13.82 -4.44 -15.99
N VAL A 38 -12.78 -3.69 -15.59
CA VAL A 38 -12.91 -2.36 -15.00
C VAL A 38 -11.90 -1.40 -15.64
N LYS A 39 -12.36 -0.22 -16.02
CA LYS A 39 -11.54 0.84 -16.61
C LYS A 39 -11.79 2.17 -15.93
N ASN A 40 -10.78 2.73 -15.28
CA ASN A 40 -10.85 4.11 -14.79
C ASN A 40 -10.70 5.08 -15.95
N VAL A 41 -11.79 5.74 -16.34
CA VAL A 41 -11.81 6.68 -17.46
C VAL A 41 -11.50 8.13 -17.06
N SER A 42 -11.31 8.39 -15.78
CA SER A 42 -10.88 9.70 -15.26
C SER A 42 -9.36 9.89 -15.27
N LYS A 43 -8.57 8.85 -15.51
CA LYS A 43 -7.10 8.98 -15.60
C LYS A 43 -6.70 9.93 -16.73
N PRO A 44 -5.86 10.96 -16.48
CA PRO A 44 -5.49 11.96 -17.51
C PRO A 44 -4.38 11.47 -18.46
N TYR A 45 -3.94 10.23 -18.35
CA TYR A 45 -2.91 9.59 -19.16
C TYR A 45 -3.38 8.20 -19.64
N LYS A 46 -2.69 7.67 -20.64
CA LYS A 46 -2.96 6.33 -21.19
C LYS A 46 -1.73 5.44 -21.04
N VAL A 47 -1.95 4.23 -20.60
CA VAL A 47 -0.96 3.14 -20.65
C VAL A 47 -1.09 2.45 -22.01
N THR A 48 -0.02 2.32 -22.77
CA THR A 48 -0.03 1.71 -24.10
C THR A 48 1.07 0.69 -24.33
N LYS A 49 1.98 0.58 -23.35
CA LYS A 49 3.11 -0.35 -23.35
C LYS A 49 3.31 -1.00 -21.99
N GLY A 50 2.26 -1.05 -21.18
CA GLY A 50 2.19 -1.70 -19.88
C GLY A 50 1.27 -2.91 -19.93
N LEU A 51 0.38 -3.00 -18.94
CA LEU A 51 -0.57 -4.09 -18.76
C LEU A 51 -2.02 -3.64 -19.00
N ASP A 52 -2.25 -2.59 -19.77
CA ASP A 52 -3.59 -2.06 -20.03
C ASP A 52 -4.49 -3.14 -20.64
N GLY A 53 -5.66 -3.36 -20.02
CA GLY A 53 -6.60 -4.39 -20.42
C GLY A 53 -6.23 -5.84 -20.04
N ARG A 54 -5.09 -6.06 -19.38
CA ARG A 54 -4.67 -7.41 -18.91
C ARG A 54 -5.29 -7.73 -17.56
N HIS A 55 -5.70 -8.98 -17.39
CA HIS A 55 -6.35 -9.47 -16.16
C HIS A 55 -5.45 -10.51 -15.49
N ILE A 56 -5.03 -10.23 -14.28
CA ILE A 56 -4.04 -11.02 -13.54
C ILE A 56 -4.60 -11.40 -12.19
N ALA A 57 -4.45 -12.67 -11.80
CA ALA A 57 -4.80 -13.12 -10.45
C ALA A 57 -3.56 -13.14 -9.55
N ILE A 58 -3.63 -12.44 -8.42
CA ILE A 58 -2.54 -12.35 -7.43
C ILE A 58 -3.12 -12.53 -6.04
N TRP A 59 -2.42 -13.27 -5.18
CA TRP A 59 -2.77 -13.33 -3.76
C TRP A 59 -1.55 -13.53 -2.87
N ALA A 60 -1.68 -13.02 -1.64
CA ALA A 60 -0.82 -13.37 -0.53
C ALA A 60 -1.16 -14.79 -0.04
N SER A 61 -0.20 -15.49 0.53
CA SER A 61 -0.23 -16.91 0.85
C SER A 61 -1.56 -17.44 1.42
N HIS A 62 -1.77 -17.31 2.70
CA HIS A 62 -2.93 -17.83 3.40
C HIS A 62 -3.46 -16.81 4.40
N GLY A 63 -4.49 -17.20 5.14
CA GLY A 63 -5.06 -16.43 6.22
C GLY A 63 -5.61 -17.33 7.30
N ARG A 64 -6.21 -16.73 8.32
CA ARG A 64 -6.80 -17.46 9.44
C ARG A 64 -7.94 -18.36 8.98
N TYR A 65 -7.98 -19.59 9.48
CA TYR A 65 -9.00 -20.59 9.15
C TYR A 65 -9.57 -21.24 10.43
N TYR A 66 -10.74 -21.84 10.30
CA TYR A 66 -11.34 -22.60 11.37
C TYR A 66 -10.83 -24.05 11.36
N ASP A 67 -10.27 -24.50 12.48
CA ASP A 67 -9.84 -25.87 12.68
C ASP A 67 -10.90 -26.62 13.50
N ALA A 68 -11.66 -27.48 12.83
CA ALA A 68 -12.74 -28.23 13.48
C ALA A 68 -12.23 -29.26 14.50
N GLU A 69 -11.02 -29.79 14.34
CA GLU A 69 -10.41 -30.73 15.28
C GLU A 69 -9.97 -30.05 16.57
N LYS A 70 -9.48 -28.81 16.47
CA LYS A 70 -9.13 -27.98 17.63
C LYS A 70 -10.30 -27.17 18.17
N GLY A 71 -11.40 -27.09 17.44
CA GLY A 71 -12.59 -26.34 17.81
C GLY A 71 -12.40 -24.83 17.85
N GLY A 72 -11.58 -24.27 16.94
CA GLY A 72 -11.33 -22.83 16.95
C GLY A 72 -10.56 -22.29 15.73
N TRP A 73 -10.49 -20.98 15.65
CA TRP A 73 -9.80 -20.26 14.58
C TRP A 73 -8.28 -20.28 14.77
N GLN A 74 -7.52 -20.67 13.75
CA GLN A 74 -6.08 -20.86 13.76
C GLN A 74 -5.40 -20.09 12.63
N TRP A 75 -4.16 -19.65 12.86
CA TRP A 75 -3.25 -19.29 11.79
C TRP A 75 -2.73 -20.56 11.11
N GLN A 76 -2.48 -20.51 9.80
CA GLN A 76 -1.92 -21.67 9.09
C GLN A 76 -0.44 -21.89 9.43
N ARG A 77 0.25 -20.84 9.85
CA ARG A 77 1.67 -20.92 10.22
C ARG A 77 1.94 -20.36 11.63
N PRO A 78 2.94 -20.90 12.32
CA PRO A 78 3.31 -20.42 13.65
C PRO A 78 3.85 -19.00 13.61
N THR A 79 3.69 -18.28 14.71
CA THR A 79 4.24 -16.93 14.88
C THR A 79 5.72 -17.01 15.22
N LEU A 80 6.54 -16.28 14.48
CA LEU A 80 7.97 -16.13 14.67
C LEU A 80 8.42 -14.77 14.11
N PHE A 81 9.42 -14.13 14.71
CA PHE A 81 9.92 -12.83 14.26
C PHE A 81 8.82 -11.74 14.17
N CYS A 82 7.96 -11.69 15.19
CA CYS A 82 6.84 -10.75 15.33
C CYS A 82 5.76 -10.86 14.24
N THR A 83 5.79 -11.91 13.44
CA THR A 83 4.85 -12.13 12.33
C THR A 83 4.61 -13.63 12.11
N ASN A 84 3.82 -13.97 11.12
CA ASN A 84 3.75 -15.30 10.52
C ASN A 84 3.61 -15.17 9.01
N GLU A 85 3.69 -16.25 8.26
CA GLU A 85 3.56 -16.19 6.80
C GLU A 85 2.22 -15.60 6.37
N ASP A 86 1.13 -15.94 7.07
CA ASP A 86 -0.23 -15.47 6.78
C ASP A 86 -0.34 -13.93 6.79
N LEU A 87 0.42 -13.27 7.65
CA LEU A 87 0.46 -11.81 7.78
C LEU A 87 1.57 -11.17 6.95
N TYR A 88 2.74 -11.80 6.89
CA TYR A 88 3.92 -11.25 6.24
C TYR A 88 3.71 -11.00 4.75
N THR A 89 3.21 -11.99 4.01
CA THR A 89 3.07 -11.91 2.55
C THR A 89 2.10 -10.82 2.10
N GLN A 90 1.07 -10.51 2.90
CA GLN A 90 0.18 -9.39 2.66
C GLN A 90 0.91 -8.05 2.65
N THR A 91 1.97 -7.89 3.47
CA THR A 91 2.75 -6.64 3.55
C THR A 91 3.58 -6.35 2.30
N ILE A 92 3.68 -7.30 1.38
CA ILE A 92 4.31 -7.16 0.06
C ILE A 92 3.23 -7.00 -1.01
N VAL A 93 2.24 -7.89 -1.01
CA VAL A 93 1.24 -7.97 -2.08
C VAL A 93 0.31 -6.76 -2.08
N VAL A 94 -0.26 -6.42 -0.92
CA VAL A 94 -1.31 -5.38 -0.84
C VAL A 94 -0.76 -3.96 -1.01
N PRO A 95 0.29 -3.51 -0.29
CA PRO A 95 0.76 -2.12 -0.40
C PRO A 95 1.69 -1.86 -1.59
N TYR A 96 2.29 -2.90 -2.19
CA TYR A 96 3.29 -2.70 -3.23
C TYR A 96 2.93 -3.40 -4.55
N LEU A 97 2.78 -4.73 -4.58
CA LEU A 97 2.67 -5.49 -5.83
C LEU A 97 1.39 -5.19 -6.59
N ILE A 98 0.23 -5.24 -5.93
CA ILE A 98 -1.06 -4.94 -6.56
C ILE A 98 -1.08 -3.51 -7.10
N PRO A 99 -0.70 -2.45 -6.33
CA PRO A 99 -0.62 -1.10 -6.86
C PRO A 99 0.34 -0.94 -8.05
N MET A 100 1.48 -1.63 -8.08
CA MET A 100 2.40 -1.58 -9.23
C MET A 100 1.77 -2.16 -10.49
N LEU A 101 1.06 -3.27 -10.40
CA LEU A 101 0.34 -3.89 -11.52
C LEU A 101 -0.80 -2.99 -12.03
N GLU A 102 -1.60 -2.43 -11.12
CA GLU A 102 -2.71 -1.53 -11.46
C GLU A 102 -2.23 -0.17 -12.01
N ASN A 103 -1.09 0.31 -11.55
CA ASN A 103 -0.42 1.49 -12.10
C ASN A 103 0.10 1.24 -13.51
N ALA A 104 0.45 0.01 -13.84
CA ALA A 104 0.80 -0.42 -15.18
C ALA A 104 -0.42 -0.77 -16.06
N GLY A 105 -1.64 -0.65 -15.54
CA GLY A 105 -2.89 -0.81 -16.28
C GLY A 105 -3.61 -2.15 -16.10
N ALA A 106 -3.05 -3.09 -15.33
CA ALA A 106 -3.69 -4.37 -15.09
C ALA A 106 -4.99 -4.25 -14.27
N VAL A 107 -5.93 -5.16 -14.53
CA VAL A 107 -7.04 -5.47 -13.65
C VAL A 107 -6.62 -6.66 -12.78
N VAL A 108 -6.53 -6.45 -11.47
CA VAL A 108 -6.04 -7.48 -10.54
C VAL A 108 -7.20 -8.13 -9.79
N PHE A 109 -7.35 -9.44 -9.97
CA PHE A 109 -8.23 -10.28 -9.17
C PHE A 109 -7.46 -10.89 -7.98
N THR A 110 -8.11 -10.93 -6.82
CA THR A 110 -7.61 -11.66 -5.64
C THR A 110 -8.76 -12.44 -4.98
N PRO A 111 -8.57 -13.73 -4.65
CA PRO A 111 -9.57 -14.53 -3.95
C PRO A 111 -9.69 -14.19 -2.45
N ARG A 112 -8.82 -13.31 -1.95
CA ARG A 112 -8.81 -12.79 -0.59
C ARG A 112 -9.17 -11.31 -0.60
N GLU A 113 -9.79 -10.83 0.49
CA GLU A 113 -10.05 -9.41 0.66
C GLU A 113 -8.74 -8.61 0.65
N ARG A 114 -8.69 -7.53 -0.10
CA ARG A 114 -7.51 -6.66 -0.24
C ARG A 114 -7.58 -5.38 0.60
N ASP A 115 -8.77 -5.01 1.06
CA ASP A 115 -8.96 -3.78 1.83
C ASP A 115 -8.70 -4.01 3.32
N TRP A 116 -7.84 -3.17 3.88
CA TRP A 116 -7.51 -3.17 5.31
C TRP A 116 -8.46 -2.27 6.14
N GLN A 117 -9.63 -1.92 5.61
CA GLN A 117 -10.67 -1.21 6.34
C GLN A 117 -11.53 -2.20 7.14
N ARG A 118 -11.64 -1.99 8.45
CA ARG A 118 -12.48 -2.80 9.34
C ARG A 118 -13.96 -2.59 9.12
N HIS A 119 -14.33 -1.36 8.77
CA HIS A 119 -15.71 -1.03 8.51
C HIS A 119 -16.13 -1.49 7.13
N GLU A 120 -17.34 -1.93 7.05
CA GLU A 120 -18.04 -2.27 5.81
C GLU A 120 -19.41 -1.63 5.84
N VAL A 121 -19.76 -0.94 4.78
CA VAL A 121 -21.11 -0.41 4.58
C VAL A 121 -21.59 -0.85 3.20
N ILE A 122 -22.73 -1.54 3.16
CA ILE A 122 -23.34 -1.96 1.90
C ILE A 122 -24.60 -1.15 1.70
N VAL A 123 -24.79 -0.68 0.47
CA VAL A 123 -26.02 -0.04 0.01
C VAL A 123 -26.61 -0.91 -1.08
N ASP A 124 -27.83 -1.35 -0.88
CA ASP A 124 -28.50 -2.39 -1.64
C ASP A 124 -29.92 -1.97 -2.00
N ASN A 125 -30.42 -2.41 -3.16
CA ASN A 125 -31.79 -2.12 -3.58
C ASN A 125 -32.85 -2.83 -2.73
N ASP A 126 -32.50 -3.91 -2.03
CA ASP A 126 -33.40 -4.68 -1.14
C ASP A 126 -33.39 -4.15 0.31
N ASP A 127 -32.53 -3.20 0.68
CA ASP A 127 -32.54 -2.56 2.00
C ASP A 127 -33.55 -1.42 2.09
N HIS A 128 -34.80 -1.78 2.33
CA HIS A 128 -35.90 -0.82 2.49
C HIS A 128 -35.90 -0.07 3.83
N THR A 129 -35.01 -0.41 4.76
CA THR A 129 -34.95 0.24 6.09
C THR A 129 -34.34 1.64 6.05
N ARG A 130 -33.60 1.99 4.97
CA ARG A 130 -32.87 3.24 4.81
C ARG A 130 -33.09 3.87 3.43
N LEU A 131 -34.31 4.30 3.16
CA LEU A 131 -34.77 4.87 1.88
C LEU A 131 -33.92 6.04 1.35
N ILE A 132 -33.13 6.70 2.18
CA ILE A 132 -32.23 7.80 1.77
C ILE A 132 -30.91 7.31 1.19
N ASN A 133 -30.58 6.06 1.35
CA ASN A 133 -29.27 5.53 0.95
C ASN A 133 -29.27 4.96 -0.47
N TYR A 134 -30.41 4.44 -0.92
CA TYR A 134 -30.61 3.93 -2.28
C TYR A 134 -31.71 4.73 -2.98
N ILE A 135 -31.40 5.31 -4.13
CA ILE A 135 -32.34 6.19 -4.86
C ILE A 135 -32.28 5.88 -6.35
N GLU A 136 -33.42 5.54 -6.93
CA GLU A 136 -33.62 5.44 -8.37
C GLU A 136 -34.22 6.74 -8.92
N SER A 137 -33.74 7.16 -10.08
CA SER A 137 -34.25 8.30 -10.85
C SER A 137 -34.56 7.83 -12.26
N ASP A 138 -35.84 7.83 -12.63
CA ASP A 138 -36.37 7.36 -13.90
C ASP A 138 -36.65 8.52 -14.84
N ILE A 139 -35.71 8.82 -15.75
CA ILE A 139 -35.87 9.89 -16.75
C ILE A 139 -36.10 9.29 -18.14
N LYS A 140 -35.25 8.33 -18.54
CA LYS A 140 -35.41 7.62 -19.81
C LYS A 140 -35.10 6.15 -19.63
N TYR A 141 -36.12 5.33 -19.86
CA TYR A 141 -36.14 3.90 -19.57
C TYR A 141 -36.03 3.62 -18.06
N PRO A 142 -37.14 3.32 -17.41
CA PRO A 142 -37.15 3.11 -15.98
C PRO A 142 -36.37 1.87 -15.58
N TRP A 143 -35.94 1.87 -14.32
CA TRP A 143 -35.40 0.68 -13.69
C TRP A 143 -36.51 -0.34 -13.41
N THR A 144 -36.23 -1.61 -13.67
CA THR A 144 -37.13 -2.75 -13.47
C THR A 144 -36.33 -3.88 -12.82
N ASP A 145 -37.00 -4.90 -12.32
CA ASP A 145 -36.30 -6.07 -11.78
C ASP A 145 -35.53 -6.81 -12.86
N ALA A 146 -34.31 -7.20 -12.52
CA ALA A 146 -33.49 -8.06 -13.35
C ALA A 146 -33.94 -9.54 -13.27
N PRO A 147 -33.59 -10.38 -14.27
CA PRO A 147 -34.21 -11.71 -14.41
C PRO A 147 -33.73 -12.75 -13.40
N ARG A 148 -32.63 -12.53 -12.69
CA ARG A 148 -32.07 -13.49 -11.74
C ARG A 148 -31.98 -12.90 -10.34
N PRO A 149 -31.85 -13.74 -9.28
CA PRO A 149 -31.61 -13.26 -7.92
C PRO A 149 -30.36 -12.36 -7.86
N GLY A 150 -30.37 -11.39 -6.96
CA GLY A 150 -29.28 -10.49 -6.67
C GLY A 150 -28.74 -10.68 -5.26
N PHE A 151 -27.94 -9.71 -4.84
CA PHE A 151 -27.40 -9.62 -3.50
C PHE A 151 -28.48 -9.15 -2.53
N ALA A 152 -28.46 -9.69 -1.31
CA ALA A 152 -29.09 -9.06 -0.15
C ALA A 152 -28.29 -9.34 1.10
N VAL A 153 -28.15 -8.32 1.93
CA VAL A 153 -27.52 -8.45 3.23
C VAL A 153 -28.58 -8.79 4.29
N HIS A 154 -28.24 -9.71 5.19
CA HIS A 154 -28.98 -9.87 6.44
C HIS A 154 -28.12 -9.50 7.64
N GLY A 155 -28.75 -9.13 8.76
CA GLY A 155 -28.03 -8.87 9.99
C GLY A 155 -27.51 -10.16 10.61
N GLY A 156 -26.25 -10.16 11.03
CA GLY A 156 -25.66 -11.27 11.76
C GLY A 156 -24.61 -12.05 10.99
N LYS A 157 -24.43 -13.30 11.39
CA LYS A 157 -23.43 -14.23 10.84
C LYS A 157 -24.00 -14.94 9.62
N TYR A 158 -23.15 -15.22 8.64
CA TYR A 158 -23.46 -16.07 7.49
C TYR A 158 -23.01 -17.51 7.78
N TYR A 159 -23.89 -18.46 7.55
CA TYR A 159 -23.59 -19.87 7.74
C TYR A 159 -22.86 -20.48 6.53
N ASP A 160 -22.30 -21.67 6.74
CA ASP A 160 -21.64 -22.40 5.67
C ASP A 160 -22.60 -22.65 4.49
N GLY A 161 -22.16 -22.30 3.29
CA GLY A 161 -22.94 -22.46 2.07
C GLY A 161 -23.95 -21.34 1.77
N GLU A 162 -24.17 -20.39 2.67
CA GLU A 162 -24.98 -19.21 2.35
C GLU A 162 -24.28 -18.34 1.31
N ASN A 163 -25.03 -18.03 0.26
CA ASN A 163 -24.56 -17.14 -0.80
C ASN A 163 -25.40 -15.85 -0.82
N PRO A 164 -24.84 -14.70 -0.44
CA PRO A 164 -25.59 -13.46 -0.38
C PRO A 164 -26.10 -12.98 -1.75
N PHE A 165 -25.48 -13.42 -2.86
CA PHE A 165 -25.87 -13.05 -4.23
C PHE A 165 -27.06 -13.84 -4.78
N THR A 166 -27.66 -14.71 -3.98
CA THR A 166 -28.90 -15.44 -4.32
C THR A 166 -30.05 -15.12 -3.36
N ALA A 167 -29.83 -14.18 -2.44
CA ALA A 167 -30.77 -13.88 -1.36
C ALA A 167 -31.71 -12.72 -1.67
N GLY A 168 -31.35 -11.85 -2.62
CA GLY A 168 -32.05 -10.63 -2.98
C GLY A 168 -32.47 -10.56 -4.44
N THR A 169 -32.69 -9.32 -4.88
CA THR A 169 -33.08 -8.96 -6.25
C THR A 169 -31.99 -8.05 -6.85
N ALA A 170 -32.03 -7.87 -8.16
CA ALA A 170 -31.21 -6.89 -8.86
C ALA A 170 -32.08 -6.05 -9.80
N ARG A 171 -31.56 -4.91 -10.26
CA ARG A 171 -32.26 -3.97 -11.11
C ARG A 171 -31.64 -3.94 -12.51
N GLN A 172 -32.44 -3.55 -13.50
CA GLN A 172 -31.99 -3.36 -14.89
C GLN A 172 -32.71 -2.21 -15.58
N ALA A 173 -32.04 -1.61 -16.55
CA ALA A 173 -32.64 -0.60 -17.43
C ALA A 173 -32.07 -0.71 -18.84
N ARG A 174 -32.89 -0.39 -19.85
CA ARG A 174 -32.39 -0.22 -21.23
C ARG A 174 -31.43 0.96 -21.31
N THR A 175 -30.42 0.83 -22.15
CA THR A 175 -29.42 1.87 -22.34
C THR A 175 -29.91 3.03 -23.18
N THR A 176 -29.29 4.20 -23.01
CA THR A 176 -29.48 5.40 -23.81
C THR A 176 -28.16 6.07 -24.14
N SER A 177 -28.00 6.56 -25.38
CA SER A 177 -26.86 7.41 -25.78
C SER A 177 -27.05 8.90 -25.42
N SER A 178 -28.21 9.29 -24.87
CA SER A 178 -28.49 10.69 -24.51
C SER A 178 -27.57 11.18 -23.40
N LYS A 179 -26.93 12.32 -23.59
CA LYS A 179 -26.07 12.96 -22.59
C LYS A 179 -26.85 13.71 -21.50
N SER A 180 -28.13 14.01 -21.71
CA SER A 180 -28.97 14.81 -20.82
C SER A 180 -30.23 14.10 -20.32
N LYS A 181 -30.65 13.02 -20.97
CA LYS A 181 -31.83 12.24 -20.57
C LYS A 181 -31.40 10.80 -20.35
N TYR A 182 -31.15 10.47 -19.10
CA TYR A 182 -30.75 9.12 -18.66
C TYR A 182 -31.31 8.84 -17.26
N SER A 183 -31.56 7.59 -16.97
CA SER A 183 -31.93 7.13 -15.63
C SER A 183 -30.69 6.81 -14.82
N GLN A 184 -30.79 6.94 -13.49
CA GLN A 184 -29.65 6.81 -12.59
C GLN A 184 -30.05 6.10 -11.31
N ILE A 185 -29.14 5.31 -10.76
CA ILE A 185 -29.18 4.85 -9.36
C ILE A 185 -28.08 5.55 -8.57
N SER A 186 -28.38 5.92 -7.33
CA SER A 186 -27.44 6.49 -6.38
C SER A 186 -27.36 5.62 -5.13
N TYR A 187 -26.15 5.21 -4.76
CA TYR A 187 -25.81 4.45 -3.57
C TYR A 187 -25.04 5.34 -2.61
N GLN A 188 -25.64 5.73 -1.50
CA GLN A 188 -25.10 6.69 -0.55
C GLN A 188 -24.86 6.04 0.81
N PRO A 189 -23.60 5.69 1.18
CA PRO A 189 -23.30 5.01 2.43
C PRO A 189 -23.45 5.95 3.63
N ASN A 190 -23.76 5.39 4.80
CA ASN A 190 -23.59 6.06 6.09
C ASN A 190 -22.32 5.53 6.77
N LEU A 191 -21.19 6.16 6.49
CA LEU A 191 -19.89 5.68 6.96
C LEU A 191 -19.69 5.99 8.45
N PRO A 192 -19.26 5.02 9.27
CA PRO A 192 -19.09 5.20 10.72
C PRO A 192 -17.95 6.15 11.08
N GLU A 193 -16.93 6.27 10.23
CA GLU A 193 -15.80 7.17 10.39
C GLU A 193 -15.26 7.66 9.06
N ALA A 194 -14.53 8.76 9.07
CA ALA A 194 -13.77 9.21 7.91
C ALA A 194 -12.56 8.30 7.70
N GLY A 195 -12.21 8.02 6.44
CA GLY A 195 -11.07 7.15 6.15
C GLY A 195 -11.04 6.66 4.71
N ARG A 196 -10.13 5.73 4.45
CA ARG A 196 -9.99 5.08 3.14
C ARG A 196 -10.82 3.81 3.10
N TYR A 197 -11.65 3.69 2.07
CA TYR A 197 -12.51 2.54 1.82
C TYR A 197 -12.35 2.08 0.38
N ALA A 198 -12.17 0.79 0.18
CA ALA A 198 -12.33 0.19 -1.14
C ALA A 198 -13.81 0.24 -1.53
N VAL A 199 -14.07 0.47 -2.81
CA VAL A 199 -15.41 0.47 -3.38
C VAL A 199 -15.54 -0.71 -4.32
N TYR A 200 -16.59 -1.51 -4.07
CA TYR A 200 -16.96 -2.66 -4.89
C TYR A 200 -18.40 -2.48 -5.37
N VAL A 201 -18.66 -2.96 -6.58
CA VAL A 201 -20.00 -2.98 -7.16
C VAL A 201 -20.40 -4.41 -7.50
N SER A 202 -21.69 -4.69 -7.51
CA SER A 202 -22.25 -5.91 -8.05
C SER A 202 -23.30 -5.63 -9.10
N TYR A 203 -23.54 -6.59 -10.00
CA TYR A 203 -24.46 -6.52 -11.12
C TYR A 203 -24.72 -7.94 -11.65
N GLN A 204 -25.63 -8.09 -12.60
CA GLN A 204 -25.82 -9.36 -13.32
C GLN A 204 -25.21 -9.28 -14.72
N THR A 205 -24.52 -10.34 -15.15
CA THR A 205 -24.15 -10.52 -16.56
C THR A 205 -25.36 -11.09 -17.31
N VAL A 206 -25.86 -10.36 -18.30
CA VAL A 206 -27.01 -10.75 -19.16
C VAL A 206 -26.58 -10.79 -20.62
N ASP A 207 -27.33 -11.51 -21.46
CA ASP A 207 -26.93 -11.76 -22.86
C ASP A 207 -26.91 -10.47 -23.71
N ASP A 208 -27.82 -9.52 -23.42
CA ASP A 208 -27.87 -8.20 -24.03
C ASP A 208 -27.23 -7.09 -23.17
N GLY A 209 -26.28 -7.47 -22.30
CA GLY A 209 -25.50 -6.58 -21.47
C GLY A 209 -24.60 -5.64 -22.26
N ILE A 210 -23.91 -4.75 -21.57
CA ILE A 210 -23.00 -3.74 -22.15
C ILE A 210 -21.59 -3.85 -21.55
N ASP A 211 -20.61 -3.34 -22.26
CA ASP A 211 -19.18 -3.34 -21.85
C ASP A 211 -18.71 -1.98 -21.30
N ASP A 212 -19.61 -0.99 -21.20
CA ASP A 212 -19.27 0.38 -20.78
C ASP A 212 -20.26 0.94 -19.72
N ALA A 213 -20.73 0.09 -18.78
CA ALA A 213 -21.60 0.54 -17.69
C ALA A 213 -20.92 1.67 -16.89
N ASN A 214 -21.55 2.84 -16.85
CA ASN A 214 -20.95 4.07 -16.35
C ASN A 214 -21.19 4.25 -14.86
N TYR A 215 -20.19 3.93 -14.04
CA TYR A 215 -20.16 4.18 -12.60
C TYR A 215 -19.36 5.45 -12.29
N THR A 216 -19.83 6.23 -11.33
CA THR A 216 -19.11 7.38 -10.78
C THR A 216 -19.02 7.25 -9.28
N VAL A 217 -17.80 7.22 -8.74
CA VAL A 217 -17.52 7.29 -7.30
C VAL A 217 -17.34 8.75 -6.91
N TRP A 218 -18.19 9.24 -6.02
CA TRP A 218 -18.09 10.56 -5.39
C TRP A 218 -17.42 10.37 -4.02
N HIS A 219 -16.27 10.99 -3.83
CA HIS A 219 -15.45 10.78 -2.66
C HIS A 219 -14.82 12.09 -2.19
N LYS A 220 -15.14 12.47 -0.96
CA LYS A 220 -14.59 13.68 -0.31
C LYS A 220 -14.61 14.93 -1.23
N GLY A 221 -15.73 15.16 -1.90
CA GLY A 221 -15.93 16.29 -2.81
C GLY A 221 -15.35 16.15 -4.22
N GLN A 222 -14.71 15.01 -4.53
CA GLN A 222 -14.20 14.68 -5.86
C GLN A 222 -15.08 13.63 -6.53
N LYS A 223 -14.86 13.37 -7.81
CA LYS A 223 -15.52 12.29 -8.53
C LYS A 223 -14.55 11.56 -9.44
N THR A 224 -14.67 10.24 -9.49
CA THR A 224 -13.89 9.37 -10.38
C THR A 224 -14.83 8.48 -11.16
N GLU A 225 -14.71 8.45 -12.49
CA GLU A 225 -15.60 7.73 -13.39
C GLU A 225 -14.95 6.43 -13.85
N PHE A 226 -15.78 5.37 -13.94
CA PHE A 226 -15.38 4.04 -14.36
C PHE A 226 -16.34 3.52 -15.43
N HIS A 227 -15.79 2.79 -16.40
CA HIS A 227 -16.54 1.86 -17.21
C HIS A 227 -16.36 0.44 -16.67
N VAL A 228 -17.45 -0.27 -16.47
CA VAL A 228 -17.46 -1.67 -16.05
C VAL A 228 -18.05 -2.51 -17.16
N ASN A 229 -17.32 -3.53 -17.59
CA ASN A 229 -17.77 -4.48 -18.59
C ASN A 229 -18.71 -5.51 -17.94
N GLN A 230 -20.01 -5.34 -18.11
CA GLN A 230 -21.03 -6.23 -17.54
C GLN A 230 -21.27 -7.51 -18.36
N LEU A 231 -20.54 -7.72 -19.47
CA LEU A 231 -20.56 -8.98 -20.21
C LEU A 231 -19.80 -10.10 -19.50
N MET A 232 -19.14 -9.77 -18.38
CA MET A 232 -18.39 -10.68 -17.52
C MET A 232 -18.51 -10.26 -16.05
N GLY A 233 -18.17 -11.16 -15.11
CA GLY A 233 -17.96 -10.85 -13.70
C GLY A 233 -19.22 -10.48 -12.90
N GLY A 234 -20.41 -10.85 -13.35
CA GLY A 234 -21.65 -10.61 -12.60
C GLY A 234 -21.81 -11.51 -11.38
N SER A 235 -22.69 -11.12 -10.45
CA SER A 235 -23.00 -11.82 -9.20
C SER A 235 -21.79 -12.07 -8.29
N THR A 236 -20.93 -11.07 -8.21
CA THR A 236 -19.77 -11.01 -7.32
C THR A 236 -19.37 -9.57 -7.02
N TRP A 237 -18.44 -9.37 -6.08
CA TRP A 237 -17.87 -8.05 -5.79
C TRP A 237 -16.80 -7.68 -6.80
N VAL A 238 -16.99 -6.58 -7.51
CA VAL A 238 -16.07 -6.04 -8.52
C VAL A 238 -15.43 -4.77 -8.00
N TYR A 239 -14.12 -4.80 -7.79
CA TYR A 239 -13.35 -3.69 -7.24
C TYR A 239 -13.20 -2.54 -8.24
N LEU A 240 -13.56 -1.32 -7.84
CA LEU A 240 -13.37 -0.10 -8.62
C LEU A 240 -12.10 0.68 -8.23
N GLY A 241 -11.83 0.79 -6.92
CA GLY A 241 -10.73 1.58 -6.39
C GLY A 241 -10.87 1.79 -4.89
N THR A 242 -9.84 2.37 -4.26
CA THR A 242 -9.85 2.77 -2.85
C THR A 242 -9.78 4.29 -2.75
N PHE A 243 -10.72 4.90 -2.03
CA PHE A 243 -10.94 6.34 -1.98
C PHE A 243 -11.05 6.85 -0.55
N ASP A 244 -10.73 8.13 -0.36
CA ASP A 244 -10.96 8.82 0.91
C ASP A 244 -12.42 9.29 1.00
N PHE A 245 -13.09 9.02 2.12
CA PHE A 245 -14.45 9.43 2.39
C PHE A 245 -14.55 10.16 3.72
N ASP A 246 -15.54 11.05 3.84
CA ASP A 246 -15.92 11.66 5.11
C ASP A 246 -16.85 10.75 5.90
N LYS A 247 -16.92 10.94 7.21
CA LYS A 247 -17.87 10.27 8.10
C LYS A 247 -19.32 10.67 7.77
N GLY A 248 -20.22 9.73 7.94
CA GLY A 248 -21.67 9.92 7.86
C GLY A 248 -22.23 9.75 6.45
N CYS A 249 -23.49 10.15 6.29
CA CYS A 249 -24.24 10.08 5.05
C CYS A 249 -24.33 11.48 4.43
N ASN A 250 -23.73 11.67 3.25
CA ASN A 250 -23.78 12.95 2.56
C ASN A 250 -23.68 12.76 1.03
N GLN A 251 -24.12 13.77 0.29
CA GLN A 251 -24.15 13.72 -1.19
C GLN A 251 -22.78 13.68 -1.87
N TYR A 252 -21.70 13.92 -1.13
CA TYR A 252 -20.32 13.91 -1.64
C TYR A 252 -19.63 12.57 -1.42
N ASN A 253 -20.30 11.64 -0.74
CA ASN A 253 -19.86 10.26 -0.52
C ASN A 253 -20.91 9.32 -1.10
N ARG A 254 -20.78 8.90 -2.36
CA ARG A 254 -21.74 8.00 -3.00
C ARG A 254 -21.15 7.35 -4.25
N VAL A 255 -21.83 6.32 -4.72
CA VAL A 255 -21.62 5.78 -6.06
C VAL A 255 -22.88 6.02 -6.88
N THR A 256 -22.72 6.40 -8.12
CA THR A 256 -23.86 6.51 -9.06
C THR A 256 -23.64 5.60 -10.26
N LEU A 257 -24.68 4.92 -10.71
CA LEU A 257 -24.72 4.17 -11.97
C LEU A 257 -25.76 4.81 -12.87
N THR A 258 -25.41 5.04 -14.14
CA THR A 258 -26.35 5.56 -15.14
C THR A 258 -26.63 4.52 -16.24
N ASN A 259 -27.81 4.60 -16.88
CA ASN A 259 -28.11 3.78 -18.06
C ASN A 259 -27.56 4.39 -19.38
N ARG A 260 -26.60 5.32 -19.28
CA ARG A 260 -25.86 5.84 -20.44
C ARG A 260 -24.85 4.80 -20.94
N SER A 261 -24.89 4.56 -22.25
CA SER A 261 -23.93 3.70 -22.93
C SER A 261 -23.75 4.14 -24.38
N ARG A 262 -22.62 3.77 -24.97
CA ARG A 262 -22.40 3.86 -26.43
C ARG A 262 -23.14 2.77 -27.19
N HIS A 263 -23.50 1.69 -26.48
CA HIS A 263 -24.11 0.49 -27.01
C HIS A 263 -25.61 0.40 -26.68
N HIS A 264 -26.36 -0.20 -27.56
CA HIS A 264 -27.74 -0.59 -27.27
C HIS A 264 -27.74 -1.92 -26.51
N GLY A 265 -28.39 -1.94 -25.37
CA GLY A 265 -28.45 -3.13 -24.54
C GLY A 265 -29.11 -2.84 -23.18
N VAL A 266 -28.73 -3.59 -22.20
CA VAL A 266 -29.22 -3.49 -20.83
C VAL A 266 -28.06 -3.25 -19.89
N VAL A 267 -28.21 -2.28 -19.01
CA VAL A 267 -27.36 -2.10 -17.84
C VAL A 267 -28.03 -2.72 -16.63
N THR A 268 -27.28 -3.48 -15.83
CA THR A 268 -27.78 -4.09 -14.60
C THR A 268 -27.14 -3.45 -13.38
N ALA A 269 -27.83 -3.49 -12.26
CA ALA A 269 -27.42 -2.91 -11.00
C ALA A 269 -27.85 -3.82 -9.84
N ASP A 270 -27.08 -3.82 -8.77
CA ASP A 270 -27.35 -4.61 -7.58
C ASP A 270 -26.87 -3.82 -6.36
N ALA A 271 -25.90 -4.27 -5.61
CA ALA A 271 -25.38 -3.61 -4.43
C ALA A 271 -24.04 -2.88 -4.66
N VAL A 272 -23.75 -1.93 -3.79
CA VAL A 272 -22.42 -1.29 -3.68
C VAL A 272 -21.89 -1.45 -2.26
N ARG A 273 -20.67 -1.94 -2.14
CA ARG A 273 -19.95 -2.18 -0.89
C ARG A 273 -18.80 -1.18 -0.71
N PHE A 274 -18.71 -0.59 0.47
CA PHE A 274 -17.66 0.32 0.89
C PHE A 274 -16.89 -0.31 2.05
N GLY A 275 -15.61 -0.61 1.86
CA GLY A 275 -14.71 -1.19 2.85
C GLY A 275 -14.63 -2.72 2.83
N GLY A 276 -13.56 -3.24 3.42
CA GLY A 276 -13.29 -4.68 3.51
C GLY A 276 -14.14 -5.40 4.55
N GLY A 277 -14.34 -4.77 5.70
CA GLY A 277 -15.15 -5.28 6.80
C GLY A 277 -14.47 -6.34 7.66
N MET A 278 -15.21 -6.74 8.67
CA MET A 278 -14.87 -7.88 9.53
C MET A 278 -15.32 -9.19 8.90
N GLY A 279 -14.65 -10.29 9.25
CA GLY A 279 -15.12 -11.62 8.90
C GLY A 279 -16.51 -11.89 9.45
N ASN A 280 -17.40 -12.40 8.62
CA ASN A 280 -18.82 -12.63 8.96
C ASN A 280 -19.28 -14.06 8.69
N ILE A 281 -18.39 -14.92 8.22
CA ILE A 281 -18.71 -16.35 8.00
C ILE A 281 -18.53 -17.10 9.33
N GLU A 282 -19.61 -17.75 9.76
CA GLU A 282 -19.63 -18.49 11.03
C GLU A 282 -19.03 -19.89 10.86
N ARG A 283 -18.23 -20.31 11.82
CA ARG A 283 -17.71 -21.65 12.00
C ARG A 283 -17.71 -22.01 13.49
N GLY A 284 -18.28 -23.17 13.85
CA GLY A 284 -18.31 -23.64 15.22
C GLY A 284 -19.09 -22.73 16.20
N GLY A 285 -20.06 -21.94 15.69
CA GLY A 285 -20.83 -20.98 16.47
C GLY A 285 -20.25 -19.57 16.50
N GLU A 286 -19.04 -19.35 15.98
CA GLU A 286 -18.34 -18.07 16.06
C GLU A 286 -17.77 -17.62 14.71
N VAL A 287 -17.58 -16.32 14.53
CA VAL A 287 -16.80 -15.74 13.45
C VAL A 287 -15.35 -15.60 13.88
N SER A 288 -14.44 -15.32 12.94
CA SER A 288 -13.00 -15.21 13.23
C SER A 288 -12.65 -14.09 14.23
N GLY A 289 -13.48 -13.07 14.35
CA GLY A 289 -13.20 -11.86 15.13
C GLY A 289 -12.16 -10.94 14.51
N LEU A 290 -11.72 -11.23 13.28
CA LEU A 290 -10.70 -10.48 12.57
C LEU A 290 -11.27 -9.74 11.36
N PRO A 291 -10.56 -8.69 10.87
CA PRO A 291 -10.81 -8.14 9.54
C PRO A 291 -10.75 -9.22 8.47
N ARG A 292 -11.67 -9.16 7.49
CA ARG A 292 -11.82 -10.18 6.43
C ARG A 292 -10.53 -10.37 5.62
N CYS A 293 -9.72 -9.34 5.43
CA CYS A 293 -8.44 -9.44 4.72
C CYS A 293 -7.44 -10.40 5.41
N LEU A 294 -7.62 -10.69 6.69
CA LEU A 294 -6.77 -11.60 7.46
C LEU A 294 -7.32 -13.04 7.51
N GLU A 295 -8.53 -13.26 7.00
CA GLU A 295 -9.10 -14.60 6.85
C GLU A 295 -8.57 -15.29 5.60
N GLY A 296 -8.68 -16.62 5.57
CA GLY A 296 -8.41 -17.43 4.39
C GLY A 296 -9.36 -17.16 3.24
N ALA A 297 -8.97 -17.54 2.04
CA ALA A 297 -9.76 -17.39 0.83
C ALA A 297 -11.11 -18.12 0.91
N ARG A 298 -11.19 -19.20 1.69
CA ARG A 298 -12.42 -19.97 1.92
C ARG A 298 -13.60 -19.08 2.32
N TYR A 299 -13.37 -18.08 3.19
CA TYR A 299 -14.41 -17.19 3.71
C TYR A 299 -14.61 -15.98 2.81
N SER A 300 -13.54 -15.40 2.30
CA SER A 300 -13.62 -14.28 1.35
C SER A 300 -14.37 -14.67 0.09
N THR A 301 -14.14 -15.86 -0.47
CA THR A 301 -14.81 -16.33 -1.68
C THR A 301 -16.29 -16.62 -1.46
N GLN A 302 -16.67 -17.11 -0.28
CA GLN A 302 -18.08 -17.25 0.08
C GLN A 302 -18.76 -15.87 0.12
N TRP A 303 -18.12 -14.87 0.75
CA TRP A 303 -18.63 -13.48 0.78
C TRP A 303 -18.66 -12.84 -0.62
N MET A 304 -17.83 -13.31 -1.54
CA MET A 304 -17.83 -12.91 -2.95
C MET A 304 -18.89 -13.63 -3.79
N GLY A 305 -19.73 -14.47 -3.19
CA GLY A 305 -20.79 -15.18 -3.91
C GLY A 305 -20.33 -16.36 -4.75
N MET A 306 -19.13 -16.89 -4.50
CA MET A 306 -18.65 -18.06 -5.24
C MET A 306 -19.50 -19.30 -4.95
N PRO A 307 -19.77 -20.15 -5.97
CA PRO A 307 -20.61 -21.34 -5.78
C PRO A 307 -20.06 -22.30 -4.72
N TYR A 308 -20.94 -22.85 -3.91
CA TYR A 308 -20.58 -23.79 -2.85
C TYR A 308 -19.85 -25.04 -3.37
N SER A 309 -20.11 -25.43 -4.61
CA SER A 309 -19.44 -26.55 -5.29
C SER A 309 -17.95 -26.34 -5.56
N LEU A 310 -17.40 -25.15 -5.32
CA LEU A 310 -15.95 -24.88 -5.44
C LEU A 310 -15.15 -25.42 -4.25
N TYR A 311 -15.83 -25.71 -3.14
CA TYR A 311 -15.19 -26.25 -1.94
C TYR A 311 -15.14 -27.78 -2.01
N VAL A 312 -14.06 -28.36 -1.46
CA VAL A 312 -13.86 -29.82 -1.47
C VAL A 312 -14.55 -30.52 -0.30
N HIS A 313 -15.03 -29.74 0.67
CA HIS A 313 -15.81 -30.20 1.83
C HIS A 313 -15.14 -31.26 2.69
N GLN A 314 -13.81 -31.23 2.80
CA GLN A 314 -13.06 -32.08 3.73
C GLN A 314 -12.87 -31.40 5.09
N ASN A 315 -12.31 -30.22 5.10
CA ASN A 315 -12.18 -29.30 6.22
C ASN A 315 -11.81 -27.91 5.68
N ASP A 316 -11.94 -26.89 6.51
CA ASP A 316 -11.70 -25.50 6.10
C ASP A 316 -10.25 -25.25 5.63
N TYR A 317 -9.26 -25.97 6.18
CA TYR A 317 -7.88 -25.89 5.72
C TYR A 317 -7.71 -26.35 4.25
N LYS A 318 -8.30 -27.52 3.93
CA LYS A 318 -8.27 -28.05 2.55
C LYS A 318 -9.09 -27.20 1.61
N ASP A 319 -10.25 -26.71 2.07
CA ASP A 319 -11.08 -25.80 1.31
C ASP A 319 -10.34 -24.50 1.01
N ASP A 320 -9.64 -23.90 1.99
CA ASP A 320 -8.86 -22.68 1.79
C ASP A 320 -7.76 -22.85 0.73
N ILE A 321 -6.98 -23.92 0.83
CA ILE A 321 -5.89 -24.20 -0.11
C ILE A 321 -6.40 -24.33 -1.55
N ASN A 322 -7.51 -25.04 -1.76
CA ASN A 322 -8.01 -25.33 -3.10
C ASN A 322 -8.86 -24.19 -3.68
N THR A 323 -9.59 -23.48 -2.83
CA THR A 323 -10.51 -22.42 -3.25
C THR A 323 -9.80 -21.28 -3.95
N ARG A 324 -8.56 -20.96 -3.61
CA ARG A 324 -7.78 -19.93 -4.30
C ARG A 324 -7.71 -20.20 -5.80
N SER A 325 -7.44 -21.43 -6.17
CA SER A 325 -7.38 -21.87 -7.57
C SER A 325 -8.75 -22.17 -8.19
N HIS A 326 -9.68 -22.72 -7.42
CA HIS A 326 -11.03 -23.00 -7.92
C HIS A 326 -11.81 -21.72 -8.21
N SER A 327 -11.69 -20.68 -7.36
CA SER A 327 -12.31 -19.38 -7.59
C SER A 327 -11.70 -18.66 -8.79
N LEU A 328 -10.37 -18.73 -8.97
CA LEU A 328 -9.71 -18.26 -10.19
C LEU A 328 -10.32 -18.92 -11.44
N ASN A 329 -10.43 -20.25 -11.42
CA ASN A 329 -10.98 -21.00 -12.55
C ASN A 329 -12.45 -20.65 -12.81
N TYR A 330 -13.26 -20.45 -11.76
CA TYR A 330 -14.65 -20.02 -11.90
C TYR A 330 -14.75 -18.60 -12.48
N VAL A 331 -13.92 -17.69 -12.00
CA VAL A 331 -13.88 -16.31 -12.53
C VAL A 331 -13.42 -16.31 -14.01
N ALA A 332 -12.45 -17.14 -14.38
CA ALA A 332 -11.93 -17.24 -15.76
C ALA A 332 -12.80 -18.09 -16.68
N GLY A 333 -13.66 -18.96 -16.13
CA GLY A 333 -14.44 -19.92 -16.91
C GLY A 333 -15.34 -19.24 -17.94
N GLY A 334 -15.32 -19.75 -19.18
CA GLY A 334 -16.02 -19.19 -20.34
C GLY A 334 -15.28 -18.04 -21.03
N SER A 335 -14.09 -17.66 -20.56
CA SER A 335 -13.22 -16.70 -21.25
C SER A 335 -12.40 -17.35 -22.36
N CYS A 336 -11.71 -16.54 -23.18
CA CYS A 336 -10.82 -17.03 -24.24
C CYS A 336 -9.63 -17.84 -23.67
N TYR A 337 -9.21 -17.59 -22.45
CA TYR A 337 -8.10 -18.30 -21.79
C TYR A 337 -8.55 -19.57 -21.06
N PHE A 338 -9.83 -19.69 -20.70
CA PHE A 338 -10.42 -20.88 -20.11
C PHE A 338 -11.79 -21.18 -20.74
N PRO A 339 -11.83 -21.59 -22.03
CA PRO A 339 -13.07 -21.94 -22.72
C PRO A 339 -13.67 -23.25 -22.16
N ASP A 340 -14.85 -23.60 -22.63
CA ASP A 340 -15.54 -24.88 -22.35
C ASP A 340 -15.95 -25.12 -20.88
N THR A 341 -15.95 -24.06 -20.07
CA THR A 341 -16.35 -24.14 -18.65
C THR A 341 -17.26 -22.97 -18.31
N VAL A 342 -18.34 -23.23 -17.59
CA VAL A 342 -19.24 -22.19 -17.10
C VAL A 342 -18.55 -21.41 -15.98
N GLY A 343 -18.55 -20.09 -16.09
CA GLY A 343 -17.94 -19.19 -15.10
C GLY A 343 -18.30 -17.74 -15.36
N LEU A 344 -17.51 -16.85 -14.81
CA LEU A 344 -17.76 -15.39 -14.87
C LEU A 344 -17.15 -14.72 -16.12
N ARG A 345 -16.50 -15.45 -17.00
CA ARG A 345 -15.95 -15.02 -18.31
C ARG A 345 -14.84 -13.97 -18.24
N VAL A 346 -14.26 -13.71 -17.06
CA VAL A 346 -13.17 -12.73 -16.93
C VAL A 346 -11.89 -13.33 -17.53
N PRO A 347 -11.22 -12.67 -18.48
CA PRO A 347 -10.07 -13.24 -19.17
C PRO A 347 -8.79 -13.15 -18.33
N LEU A 348 -8.79 -13.84 -17.18
CA LEU A 348 -7.59 -14.00 -16.33
C LEU A 348 -6.56 -14.85 -17.09
N GLU A 349 -5.35 -14.33 -17.26
CA GLU A 349 -4.35 -14.94 -18.12
C GLU A 349 -3.17 -15.59 -17.38
N LEU A 350 -3.00 -15.31 -16.11
CA LEU A 350 -2.05 -15.98 -15.23
C LEU A 350 -2.45 -15.85 -13.76
N SER A 351 -1.82 -16.66 -12.92
CA SER A 351 -1.91 -16.48 -11.46
C SER A 351 -0.55 -16.56 -10.78
N LEU A 352 -0.39 -15.81 -9.72
CA LEU A 352 0.76 -15.86 -8.84
C LEU A 352 0.32 -15.90 -7.37
N ALA A 353 0.73 -16.96 -6.67
CA ALA A 353 0.66 -17.07 -5.24
C ALA A 353 2.00 -16.62 -4.63
N VAL A 354 1.95 -15.60 -3.79
CA VAL A 354 3.14 -15.06 -3.11
C VAL A 354 3.20 -15.64 -1.71
N HIS A 355 4.22 -16.45 -1.45
CA HIS A 355 4.44 -17.17 -0.21
C HIS A 355 5.76 -16.79 0.45
N SER A 356 6.01 -17.32 1.63
CA SER A 356 7.32 -17.41 2.26
C SER A 356 7.48 -18.80 2.85
N ASP A 357 8.59 -19.45 2.50
CA ASP A 357 8.84 -20.84 2.84
C ASP A 357 9.24 -21.02 4.31
N ALA A 358 9.18 -22.26 4.78
CA ALA A 358 9.74 -22.71 6.03
C ALA A 358 11.20 -23.17 5.84
N GLY A 359 11.95 -23.26 6.92
CA GLY A 359 13.33 -23.72 6.95
C GLY A 359 14.33 -22.62 7.25
N TYR A 360 15.53 -22.99 7.56
CA TYR A 360 16.56 -22.06 8.02
C TYR A 360 17.95 -22.60 7.68
N ALA A 361 18.90 -21.66 7.55
CA ALA A 361 20.32 -22.01 7.42
C ALA A 361 20.85 -22.51 8.78
N PRO A 362 21.51 -23.69 8.82
CA PRO A 362 21.97 -24.29 10.08
C PRO A 362 22.95 -23.43 10.88
N ASP A 363 23.66 -22.52 10.21
CA ASP A 363 24.60 -21.59 10.85
C ASP A 363 23.91 -20.38 11.49
N GLY A 364 22.59 -20.18 11.24
CA GLY A 364 21.82 -19.03 11.71
C GLY A 364 22.33 -17.68 11.21
N ARG A 365 23.17 -17.65 10.19
CA ARG A 365 23.82 -16.42 9.67
C ARG A 365 23.67 -16.24 8.17
N SER A 366 23.51 -17.34 7.45
CA SER A 366 23.40 -17.34 5.98
C SER A 366 21.98 -17.05 5.55
N ILE A 367 21.85 -16.37 4.41
CA ILE A 367 20.56 -16.21 3.72
C ILE A 367 20.11 -17.56 3.19
N PHE A 368 18.87 -17.94 3.45
CA PHE A 368 18.24 -19.14 2.93
C PHE A 368 17.66 -18.90 1.54
N GLY A 369 17.01 -17.76 1.32
CA GLY A 369 16.66 -17.23 0.01
C GLY A 369 15.36 -17.72 -0.59
N SER A 370 15.18 -17.49 -1.90
CA SER A 370 13.94 -17.69 -2.63
C SER A 370 13.88 -19.02 -3.38
N LEU A 371 12.66 -19.54 -3.59
CA LEU A 371 12.40 -20.67 -4.49
C LEU A 371 11.11 -20.45 -5.31
N GLY A 372 10.98 -21.18 -6.41
CA GLY A 372 9.79 -21.15 -7.25
C GLY A 372 9.18 -22.56 -7.43
N ILE A 373 7.86 -22.63 -7.49
CA ILE A 373 7.12 -23.87 -7.71
C ILE A 373 6.16 -23.70 -8.87
N TYR A 374 6.07 -24.73 -9.71
CA TYR A 374 5.14 -24.82 -10.83
C TYR A 374 4.72 -26.27 -11.06
N THR A 375 3.78 -26.53 -11.98
CA THR A 375 3.33 -27.88 -12.35
C THR A 375 3.18 -27.96 -13.86
N THR A 376 3.91 -28.89 -14.48
CA THR A 376 3.86 -29.12 -15.93
C THR A 376 2.91 -30.24 -16.37
N GLU A 377 2.44 -31.07 -15.43
CA GLU A 377 1.51 -32.16 -15.69
C GLU A 377 0.41 -32.24 -14.63
N LYS A 378 -0.84 -32.40 -15.06
CA LYS A 378 -2.00 -32.64 -14.23
C LYS A 378 -2.83 -33.79 -14.78
N ASN A 379 -2.94 -34.88 -14.03
CA ASN A 379 -3.73 -36.05 -14.40
C ASN A 379 -3.35 -36.59 -15.80
N GLY A 380 -2.06 -36.63 -16.11
CA GLY A 380 -1.55 -37.09 -17.43
C GLY A 380 -1.63 -36.02 -18.54
N SER A 381 -2.16 -34.85 -18.30
CA SER A 381 -2.21 -33.75 -19.27
C SER A 381 -1.09 -32.74 -19.05
N THR A 382 -0.30 -32.47 -20.08
CA THR A 382 0.73 -31.42 -20.12
C THR A 382 0.22 -30.12 -20.71
N HIS A 383 -1.08 -30.00 -20.94
CA HIS A 383 -1.72 -28.81 -21.49
C HIS A 383 -2.87 -28.32 -20.60
N PHE A 384 -3.08 -27.03 -20.58
CA PHE A 384 -4.29 -26.39 -20.07
C PHE A 384 -5.48 -26.68 -21.00
N ARG A 385 -6.70 -26.46 -20.53
CA ARG A 385 -7.90 -26.60 -21.39
C ARG A 385 -7.92 -25.66 -22.58
N SER A 386 -7.22 -24.55 -22.50
CA SER A 386 -6.98 -23.65 -23.65
C SER A 386 -6.12 -24.28 -24.76
N GLY A 387 -5.46 -25.38 -24.49
CA GLY A 387 -4.47 -25.98 -25.40
C GLY A 387 -3.06 -25.41 -25.22
N LEU A 388 -2.85 -24.43 -24.39
CA LEU A 388 -1.52 -23.91 -24.04
C LEU A 388 -0.77 -24.96 -23.20
N SER A 389 0.53 -25.16 -23.47
CA SER A 389 1.34 -26.08 -22.68
C SER A 389 1.55 -25.57 -21.25
N ARG A 390 1.43 -26.45 -20.26
CA ARG A 390 1.71 -26.15 -18.83
C ARG A 390 3.19 -25.79 -18.60
N ALA A 391 4.09 -26.08 -19.53
CA ALA A 391 5.47 -25.58 -19.48
C ALA A 391 5.56 -24.04 -19.41
N ALA A 392 4.51 -23.31 -19.82
CA ALA A 392 4.40 -21.85 -19.59
C ALA A 392 4.48 -21.47 -18.11
N SER A 393 3.97 -22.30 -17.20
CA SER A 393 4.13 -22.12 -15.75
C SER A 393 5.59 -22.20 -15.30
N GLY A 394 6.37 -23.12 -15.90
CA GLY A 394 7.80 -23.25 -15.63
C GLY A 394 8.59 -22.02 -16.07
N VAL A 395 8.22 -21.43 -17.23
CA VAL A 395 8.82 -20.17 -17.70
C VAL A 395 8.50 -19.03 -16.73
N LEU A 396 7.26 -18.92 -16.26
CA LEU A 396 6.84 -17.92 -15.27
C LEU A 396 7.63 -18.06 -13.97
N ALA A 397 7.64 -19.26 -13.36
CA ALA A 397 8.30 -19.51 -12.09
C ALA A 397 9.83 -19.30 -12.16
N SER A 398 10.47 -19.77 -13.24
CA SER A 398 11.91 -19.56 -13.43
C SER A 398 12.28 -18.10 -13.65
N SER A 399 11.45 -17.36 -14.39
CA SER A 399 11.65 -15.92 -14.61
C SER A 399 11.53 -15.12 -13.30
N LEU A 400 10.50 -15.43 -12.49
CA LEU A 400 10.33 -14.82 -11.16
C LEU A 400 11.56 -15.05 -10.28
N LEU A 401 11.99 -16.29 -10.16
CA LEU A 401 13.11 -16.65 -9.30
C LEU A 401 14.45 -16.02 -9.75
N ASN A 402 14.74 -16.04 -11.04
CA ASN A 402 15.98 -15.50 -11.60
C ASN A 402 16.01 -13.97 -11.55
N ASN A 403 14.91 -13.30 -11.92
CA ASN A 403 14.85 -11.85 -11.94
C ASN A 403 14.86 -11.27 -10.52
N ALA A 404 14.08 -11.85 -9.59
CA ALA A 404 14.11 -11.42 -8.19
C ALA A 404 15.51 -11.55 -7.59
N SER A 405 16.18 -12.70 -7.81
CA SER A 405 17.54 -12.88 -7.33
C SER A 405 18.53 -11.90 -7.95
N ARG A 406 18.43 -11.63 -9.25
CA ARG A 406 19.27 -10.62 -9.93
C ARG A 406 19.09 -9.25 -9.32
N ASP A 407 17.85 -8.81 -9.16
CA ASP A 407 17.53 -7.46 -8.69
C ASP A 407 17.92 -7.28 -7.21
N LEU A 408 17.64 -8.29 -6.37
CA LEU A 408 18.04 -8.28 -4.96
C LEU A 408 19.56 -8.31 -4.78
N LYS A 409 20.29 -9.11 -5.59
CA LYS A 409 21.77 -9.10 -5.59
C LYS A 409 22.33 -7.75 -6.02
N ALA A 410 21.75 -7.12 -7.03
CA ALA A 410 22.20 -5.81 -7.51
C ALA A 410 22.03 -4.74 -6.43
N ARG A 411 20.99 -4.83 -5.59
CA ARG A 411 20.74 -3.84 -4.55
C ARG A 411 21.43 -4.13 -3.23
N TYR A 412 21.46 -5.40 -2.80
CA TYR A 412 21.92 -5.79 -1.45
C TYR A 412 23.21 -6.60 -1.44
N GLY A 413 23.78 -6.90 -2.62
CA GLY A 413 25.06 -7.60 -2.75
C GLY A 413 24.98 -9.12 -2.66
N ASN A 414 24.03 -9.69 -1.94
CA ASN A 414 23.86 -11.13 -1.81
C ASN A 414 22.38 -11.52 -1.75
N TRP A 415 22.01 -12.57 -2.48
CA TRP A 415 20.72 -13.25 -2.37
C TRP A 415 20.85 -14.68 -2.90
N VAL A 416 20.18 -15.63 -2.27
CA VAL A 416 20.29 -17.05 -2.60
C VAL A 416 19.10 -17.48 -3.45
N VAL A 417 19.39 -18.14 -4.58
CA VAL A 417 18.42 -18.92 -5.35
C VAL A 417 18.49 -20.34 -4.83
N ARG A 418 17.40 -20.83 -4.29
CA ARG A 418 17.32 -22.21 -3.78
C ARG A 418 17.03 -23.17 -4.91
N GLN A 419 15.77 -23.45 -5.16
CA GLN A 419 15.37 -24.44 -6.15
C GLN A 419 14.17 -23.99 -6.96
N LEU A 420 14.03 -24.54 -8.15
CA LEU A 420 12.84 -24.45 -8.96
C LEU A 420 12.21 -25.86 -9.00
N TYR A 421 11.00 -25.97 -8.44
CA TYR A 421 10.33 -27.25 -8.28
C TYR A 421 9.17 -27.41 -9.25
N ASP A 422 9.22 -28.47 -10.07
CA ASP A 422 8.04 -29.00 -10.76
C ASP A 422 7.34 -29.98 -9.83
N ARG A 423 6.32 -29.48 -9.10
CA ARG A 423 5.62 -30.23 -8.06
C ARG A 423 4.12 -29.95 -8.04
N ASP A 424 3.39 -30.94 -7.60
CA ASP A 424 1.94 -31.02 -7.66
C ASP A 424 1.24 -30.31 -6.47
N TYR A 425 1.46 -28.97 -6.34
CA TYR A 425 0.76 -28.15 -5.36
C TYR A 425 -0.59 -27.66 -5.89
N SER A 426 -1.58 -27.46 -5.00
CA SER A 426 -2.92 -27.01 -5.40
C SER A 426 -2.90 -25.71 -6.20
N GLU A 427 -2.09 -24.73 -5.80
CA GLU A 427 -2.00 -23.40 -6.42
C GLU A 427 -1.21 -23.38 -7.74
N THR A 428 -0.57 -24.47 -8.12
CA THR A 428 0.13 -24.61 -9.41
C THR A 428 -0.50 -25.67 -10.32
N ARG A 429 -1.11 -26.72 -9.73
CA ARG A 429 -1.76 -27.80 -10.44
C ARG A 429 -3.19 -27.48 -10.88
N LEU A 430 -3.99 -26.87 -9.97
CA LEU A 430 -5.41 -26.65 -10.21
C LEU A 430 -5.75 -25.50 -11.18
N PRO A 431 -4.99 -24.39 -11.22
CA PRO A 431 -5.26 -23.33 -12.21
C PRO A 431 -5.24 -23.86 -13.65
N GLU A 432 -6.14 -23.34 -14.47
CA GLU A 432 -6.20 -23.64 -15.90
C GLU A 432 -5.57 -22.54 -16.76
N VAL A 433 -4.76 -21.69 -16.13
CA VAL A 433 -3.89 -20.69 -16.75
C VAL A 433 -2.47 -20.84 -16.21
N PRO A 434 -1.44 -20.29 -16.85
CA PRO A 434 -0.08 -20.28 -16.31
C PRO A 434 -0.04 -19.79 -14.87
N SER A 435 0.59 -20.56 -13.99
CA SER A 435 0.56 -20.33 -12.55
C SER A 435 1.90 -20.67 -11.89
N ALA A 436 2.22 -19.92 -10.84
CA ALA A 436 3.40 -20.18 -10.03
C ALA A 436 3.12 -19.89 -8.56
N ILE A 437 3.81 -20.60 -7.66
CA ILE A 437 4.07 -20.16 -6.30
C ILE A 437 5.47 -19.57 -6.27
N PHE A 438 5.59 -18.39 -5.70
CA PHE A 438 6.88 -17.76 -5.47
C PHE A 438 7.10 -17.59 -3.96
N GLU A 439 8.02 -18.42 -3.44
CA GLU A 439 8.49 -18.36 -2.07
C GLU A 439 9.55 -17.25 -1.99
N THR A 440 9.16 -16.11 -1.45
CA THR A 440 9.96 -14.89 -1.47
C THR A 440 11.27 -15.02 -0.69
N LEU A 441 11.20 -15.72 0.44
CA LEU A 441 12.29 -15.97 1.40
C LEU A 441 11.82 -17.04 2.40
N SER A 442 12.62 -17.35 3.41
CA SER A 442 12.15 -18.17 4.54
C SER A 442 11.76 -17.28 5.73
N HIS A 443 10.48 -17.37 6.16
CA HIS A 443 10.00 -16.67 7.35
C HIS A 443 10.53 -17.26 8.66
N GLN A 444 11.21 -18.40 8.60
CA GLN A 444 11.87 -19.04 9.73
C GLN A 444 13.38 -18.76 9.79
N ASN A 445 13.97 -18.11 8.79
CA ASN A 445 15.38 -17.77 8.75
C ASN A 445 15.60 -16.30 9.11
N PHE A 446 16.23 -16.04 10.24
CA PHE A 446 16.43 -14.67 10.72
C PHE A 446 17.18 -13.77 9.72
N PRO A 447 18.30 -14.22 9.09
CA PRO A 447 18.96 -13.41 8.07
C PRO A 447 18.06 -13.01 6.90
N ASP A 448 17.11 -13.88 6.49
CA ASP A 448 16.11 -13.55 5.48
C ASP A 448 15.12 -12.50 6.00
N MET A 449 14.63 -12.69 7.24
CA MET A 449 13.63 -11.79 7.83
C MET A 449 14.19 -10.41 8.17
N ARG A 450 15.49 -10.25 8.37
CA ARG A 450 16.12 -8.93 8.46
C ARG A 450 15.88 -8.08 7.20
N TYR A 451 15.92 -8.72 6.03
CA TYR A 451 15.49 -8.10 4.78
C TYR A 451 13.97 -8.05 4.71
N GLY A 452 13.33 -9.17 4.94
CA GLY A 452 11.87 -9.33 4.78
C GLY A 452 11.03 -8.32 5.56
N GLN A 453 11.46 -7.90 6.74
CA GLN A 453 10.74 -6.89 7.53
C GLN A 453 11.00 -5.46 7.06
N ASP A 454 12.04 -5.21 6.27
CA ASP A 454 12.38 -3.86 5.82
C ASP A 454 11.53 -3.43 4.61
N PRO A 455 10.90 -2.26 4.64
CA PRO A 455 10.06 -1.76 3.55
C PRO A 455 10.82 -1.55 2.22
N ASP A 456 12.11 -1.22 2.24
CA ASP A 456 12.93 -1.08 1.02
C ASP A 456 13.09 -2.42 0.30
N PHE A 457 13.27 -3.50 1.06
CA PHE A 457 13.29 -4.85 0.50
C PHE A 457 11.93 -5.24 -0.09
N LYS A 458 10.84 -5.00 0.64
CA LYS A 458 9.48 -5.31 0.17
C LYS A 458 9.14 -4.59 -1.14
N PHE A 459 9.51 -3.31 -1.23
CA PHE A 459 9.35 -2.52 -2.46
C PHE A 459 10.19 -3.08 -3.62
N THR A 460 11.47 -3.35 -3.37
CA THR A 460 12.40 -3.88 -4.39
C THR A 460 11.95 -5.24 -4.91
N LEU A 461 11.53 -6.12 -4.03
CA LEU A 461 11.00 -7.44 -4.38
C LEU A 461 9.70 -7.34 -5.17
N ALA A 462 8.73 -6.55 -4.71
CA ALA A 462 7.47 -6.33 -5.41
C ALA A 462 7.69 -5.74 -6.81
N ARG A 463 8.64 -4.78 -6.94
CA ARG A 463 9.02 -4.21 -8.23
C ARG A 463 9.63 -5.25 -9.16
N SER A 464 10.47 -6.14 -8.65
CA SER A 464 11.05 -7.23 -9.44
C SER A 464 9.98 -8.22 -9.94
N ILE A 465 9.02 -8.57 -9.07
CA ILE A 465 7.86 -9.39 -9.45
C ILE A 465 7.04 -8.69 -10.53
N TYR A 466 6.68 -7.44 -10.32
CA TYR A 466 5.94 -6.62 -11.30
C TYR A 466 6.60 -6.60 -12.68
N LYS A 467 7.91 -6.29 -12.72
CA LYS A 467 8.70 -6.28 -13.98
C LYS A 467 8.66 -7.64 -14.68
N THR A 468 8.79 -8.70 -13.88
CA THR A 468 8.74 -10.08 -14.42
C THR A 468 7.38 -10.42 -15.00
N LEU A 469 6.29 -10.07 -14.32
CA LEU A 469 4.94 -10.29 -14.83
C LEU A 469 4.66 -9.48 -16.09
N LEU A 470 5.10 -8.21 -16.14
CA LEU A 470 5.01 -7.38 -17.34
C LEU A 470 5.72 -8.05 -18.54
N HIS A 471 6.98 -8.46 -18.36
CA HIS A 471 7.75 -9.14 -19.41
C HIS A 471 7.09 -10.44 -19.84
N TYR A 472 6.62 -11.22 -18.86
CA TYR A 472 5.97 -12.52 -19.13
C TYR A 472 4.70 -12.33 -19.95
N VAL A 473 3.80 -11.43 -19.54
CA VAL A 473 2.54 -11.14 -20.24
C VAL A 473 2.83 -10.63 -21.66
N CYS A 474 3.69 -9.64 -21.82
CA CYS A 474 4.07 -9.13 -23.13
C CYS A 474 4.61 -10.22 -24.06
N ASN A 475 5.47 -11.11 -23.54
CA ASN A 475 5.99 -12.23 -24.33
C ASN A 475 4.90 -13.22 -24.73
N MET A 476 3.93 -13.53 -23.84
CA MET A 476 2.81 -14.41 -24.13
C MET A 476 1.93 -13.88 -25.27
N HIS A 477 1.85 -12.57 -25.44
CA HIS A 477 1.12 -11.87 -26.51
C HIS A 477 2.01 -11.49 -27.71
N GLY A 478 3.29 -11.87 -27.71
CA GLY A 478 4.23 -11.52 -28.78
C GLY A 478 4.59 -10.04 -28.84
N GLU A 479 4.30 -9.27 -27.79
CA GLU A 479 4.62 -7.86 -27.68
C GLU A 479 6.11 -7.67 -27.35
N ARG A 480 6.83 -7.00 -28.24
CA ARG A 480 8.27 -6.78 -28.09
C ARG A 480 8.64 -5.41 -27.53
N HIS A 481 7.67 -4.52 -27.45
CA HIS A 481 7.89 -3.13 -27.04
C HIS A 481 7.03 -2.77 -25.83
N TYR A 482 7.55 -2.99 -24.64
CA TYR A 482 6.96 -2.61 -23.36
C TYR A 482 7.86 -1.57 -22.66
N GLU A 483 7.29 -0.81 -21.76
CA GLU A 483 8.01 0.13 -20.90
C GLU A 483 7.66 -0.20 -19.44
N ILE A 484 8.68 -0.13 -18.58
CA ILE A 484 8.49 -0.30 -17.13
C ILE A 484 8.03 1.04 -16.55
N ALA A 485 7.05 1.02 -15.66
CA ALA A 485 6.58 2.23 -14.97
C ALA A 485 7.74 2.91 -14.20
N PRO A 486 7.82 4.26 -14.21
CA PRO A 486 8.92 4.98 -13.57
C PRO A 486 8.93 4.83 -12.04
N LEU A 487 10.03 5.27 -11.41
CA LEU A 487 10.09 5.50 -9.96
C LEU A 487 9.42 6.83 -9.59
N ALA A 488 9.01 6.96 -8.32
CA ALA A 488 8.40 8.19 -7.81
C ALA A 488 9.35 9.38 -7.98
N PRO A 489 8.85 10.58 -8.37
CA PRO A 489 9.65 11.79 -8.36
C PRO A 489 10.11 12.15 -6.95
N GLN A 490 11.17 12.93 -6.86
CA GLN A 490 11.77 13.42 -5.61
C GLN A 490 12.05 14.92 -5.69
N ASN A 491 12.58 15.50 -4.63
CA ASN A 491 12.90 16.94 -4.55
C ASN A 491 11.66 17.82 -4.84
N ILE A 492 10.50 17.46 -4.31
CA ILE A 492 9.29 18.24 -4.53
C ILE A 492 9.29 19.49 -3.65
N LYS A 493 8.88 20.63 -4.25
CA LYS A 493 8.59 21.86 -3.51
C LYS A 493 7.49 22.66 -4.17
N VAL A 494 6.85 23.52 -3.38
CA VAL A 494 5.94 24.55 -3.86
C VAL A 494 6.37 25.92 -3.34
N GLU A 495 6.47 26.89 -4.25
CA GLU A 495 6.83 28.28 -3.96
C GLU A 495 5.68 29.19 -4.39
N LEU A 496 5.52 30.33 -3.69
CA LEU A 496 4.55 31.35 -4.03
C LEU A 496 5.24 32.50 -4.78
N GLY A 497 4.71 32.82 -5.95
CA GLY A 497 5.03 34.00 -6.73
C GLY A 497 4.08 35.15 -6.41
N ARG A 498 4.08 36.15 -7.29
CA ARG A 498 3.22 37.34 -7.14
C ARG A 498 1.75 36.96 -7.32
N LYS A 499 0.87 37.64 -6.56
CA LYS A 499 -0.60 37.52 -6.69
C LYS A 499 -1.16 36.10 -6.55
N GLY A 500 -0.51 35.23 -5.75
CA GLY A 500 -0.98 33.89 -5.48
C GLY A 500 -0.67 32.86 -6.58
N GLU A 501 0.27 33.14 -7.47
CA GLU A 501 0.80 32.12 -8.36
C GLU A 501 1.64 31.12 -7.55
N ALA A 502 1.24 29.87 -7.52
CA ALA A 502 2.01 28.78 -6.92
C ALA A 502 2.77 28.04 -8.03
N ARG A 503 4.04 27.77 -7.79
CA ARG A 503 4.89 26.98 -8.68
C ARG A 503 5.41 25.75 -7.95
N LEU A 504 5.00 24.57 -8.42
CA LEU A 504 5.55 23.30 -8.02
C LEU A 504 6.75 22.95 -8.90
N THR A 505 7.77 22.34 -8.31
CA THR A 505 8.91 21.76 -9.01
C THR A 505 9.29 20.44 -8.35
N TRP A 506 9.81 19.50 -9.14
CA TRP A 506 10.28 18.18 -8.69
C TRP A 506 11.37 17.67 -9.64
N THR A 507 11.97 16.53 -9.30
CA THR A 507 12.97 15.89 -10.14
C THR A 507 12.52 14.46 -10.45
N ALA A 508 12.65 14.03 -11.69
CA ALA A 508 12.46 12.63 -12.06
C ALA A 508 13.54 11.76 -11.38
N THR A 509 13.12 10.57 -10.94
CA THR A 509 14.05 9.59 -10.37
C THR A 509 14.47 8.60 -11.45
N ASN A 510 15.77 8.44 -11.64
CA ASN A 510 16.30 7.41 -12.53
C ASN A 510 16.29 6.06 -11.83
N ASP A 511 15.86 5.01 -12.55
CA ASP A 511 15.97 3.64 -12.05
C ASP A 511 17.37 3.10 -12.43
N PRO A 512 18.24 2.79 -11.45
CA PRO A 512 19.57 2.30 -11.76
C PRO A 512 19.59 0.90 -12.38
N GLN A 513 18.50 0.16 -12.24
CA GLN A 513 18.36 -1.19 -12.77
C GLN A 513 17.67 -1.25 -14.13
N GLU A 514 16.88 -0.21 -14.49
CA GLU A 514 16.00 -0.25 -15.66
C GLU A 514 16.06 1.08 -16.44
N ARG A 515 16.80 1.07 -17.54
CA ARG A 515 16.96 2.26 -18.39
C ARG A 515 15.65 2.65 -19.09
N ASP A 516 14.76 1.70 -19.35
CA ASP A 516 13.48 1.91 -20.03
C ASP A 516 12.36 2.38 -19.08
N ALA A 517 12.69 2.61 -17.80
CA ALA A 517 11.77 3.13 -16.79
C ALA A 517 11.81 4.67 -16.66
N GLU A 518 12.33 5.37 -17.65
CA GLU A 518 12.40 6.84 -17.61
C GLU A 518 11.02 7.49 -17.61
N ALA A 519 10.87 8.53 -16.80
CA ALA A 519 9.67 9.36 -16.79
C ALA A 519 9.63 10.23 -18.06
N THR A 520 8.54 10.16 -18.81
CA THR A 520 8.31 11.01 -20.00
C THR A 520 7.31 12.14 -19.75
N ALA A 521 6.56 12.06 -18.66
CA ALA A 521 5.60 13.06 -18.21
C ALA A 521 5.26 12.83 -16.73
N PHE A 522 4.38 13.67 -16.19
CA PHE A 522 3.95 13.63 -14.80
C PHE A 522 2.45 13.88 -14.68
N VAL A 523 1.86 13.49 -13.56
CA VAL A 523 0.50 13.88 -13.17
C VAL A 523 0.58 14.54 -11.80
N VAL A 524 0.06 15.75 -11.73
CA VAL A 524 -0.05 16.53 -10.50
C VAL A 524 -1.46 16.38 -9.97
N TYR A 525 -1.61 15.76 -8.81
CA TYR A 525 -2.88 15.65 -8.08
C TYR A 525 -3.00 16.80 -7.11
N THR A 526 -4.17 17.44 -7.10
CA THR A 526 -4.46 18.62 -6.28
C THR A 526 -5.62 18.33 -5.34
N ALA A 527 -5.47 18.69 -4.07
CA ALA A 527 -6.54 18.73 -3.09
C ALA A 527 -6.74 20.18 -2.63
N THR A 528 -8.00 20.66 -2.60
CA THR A 528 -8.34 22.05 -2.26
C THR A 528 -9.12 22.07 -0.94
N GLY A 529 -8.62 22.78 0.06
CA GLY A 529 -9.23 22.83 1.39
C GLY A 529 -9.30 21.44 2.05
N SER A 530 -10.48 21.03 2.48
CA SER A 530 -10.74 19.72 3.07
C SER A 530 -11.04 18.61 2.04
N ALA A 531 -11.14 18.95 0.75
CA ALA A 531 -11.44 17.99 -0.30
C ALA A 531 -10.33 16.94 -0.45
N GLY A 532 -10.68 15.79 -1.04
CA GLY A 532 -9.73 14.78 -1.49
C GLY A 532 -8.93 15.24 -2.71
N PHE A 533 -7.95 14.43 -3.10
CA PHE A 533 -7.21 14.68 -4.34
C PHE A 533 -8.10 14.43 -5.56
N ASP A 534 -7.95 15.31 -6.57
CA ASP A 534 -8.60 15.19 -7.87
C ASP A 534 -8.03 14.02 -8.71
N ASN A 535 -8.46 13.88 -9.96
CA ASN A 535 -7.95 12.85 -10.87
C ASN A 535 -6.62 13.26 -11.55
N GLY A 536 -6.08 14.41 -11.20
CA GLY A 536 -4.77 14.90 -11.60
C GLY A 536 -4.76 15.68 -12.94
N THR A 537 -3.72 16.48 -13.08
CA THR A 537 -3.41 17.25 -14.30
C THR A 537 -2.15 16.69 -14.93
N PHE A 538 -2.24 16.29 -16.21
CA PHE A 538 -1.08 15.77 -16.96
C PHE A 538 -0.16 16.90 -17.39
N VAL A 539 1.14 16.78 -17.11
CA VAL A 539 2.17 17.76 -17.47
C VAL A 539 3.42 17.04 -18.00
N ARG A 540 4.11 17.66 -18.97
CA ARG A 540 5.32 17.08 -19.58
C ARG A 540 6.62 17.55 -18.93
N ASN A 541 6.58 18.66 -18.22
CA ASN A 541 7.75 19.24 -17.56
C ASN A 541 7.78 18.89 -16.08
N SER A 542 8.94 18.93 -15.46
CA SER A 542 9.10 18.76 -14.01
C SER A 542 8.70 20.01 -13.21
N SER A 543 7.69 20.72 -13.68
CA SER A 543 7.10 21.89 -13.00
C SER A 543 5.66 22.10 -13.41
N TYR A 544 4.88 22.68 -12.48
CA TYR A 544 3.49 23.02 -12.69
C TYR A 544 3.19 24.34 -11.97
N SER A 545 2.47 25.25 -12.63
CA SER A 545 2.02 26.51 -12.01
C SER A 545 0.51 26.61 -12.05
N LEU A 546 -0.06 27.12 -10.96
CA LEU A 546 -1.48 27.41 -10.86
C LEU A 546 -1.69 28.66 -9.98
N LYS A 547 -2.82 29.30 -10.13
CA LYS A 547 -3.20 30.43 -9.29
C LYS A 547 -4.03 29.92 -8.11
N LEU A 548 -3.60 30.19 -6.88
CA LEU A 548 -4.32 29.84 -5.67
C LEU A 548 -5.42 30.87 -5.38
N GLU A 549 -6.52 30.37 -4.84
CA GLU A 549 -7.56 31.23 -4.26
C GLU A 549 -7.06 31.75 -2.89
N PRO A 550 -7.27 33.06 -2.59
CA PRO A 550 -6.88 33.63 -1.32
C PRO A 550 -7.48 32.90 -0.11
N GLY A 551 -6.66 32.61 0.89
CA GLY A 551 -7.07 31.98 2.13
C GLY A 551 -7.44 30.50 2.00
N VAL A 552 -7.23 29.87 0.85
CA VAL A 552 -7.49 28.44 0.63
C VAL A 552 -6.19 27.64 0.68
N LEU A 553 -6.17 26.57 1.47
CA LEU A 553 -5.06 25.63 1.54
C LEU A 553 -5.14 24.66 0.36
N TYR A 554 -4.06 24.55 -0.41
CA TYR A 554 -3.89 23.57 -1.48
C TYR A 554 -2.84 22.54 -1.07
N SER A 555 -3.08 21.28 -1.38
CA SER A 555 -2.12 20.20 -1.20
C SER A 555 -1.88 19.48 -2.53
N PHE A 556 -0.63 19.06 -2.76
CA PHE A 556 -0.20 18.50 -4.04
C PHE A 556 0.64 17.24 -3.81
N ARG A 557 0.51 16.30 -4.72
CA ARG A 557 1.43 15.17 -4.90
C ARG A 557 1.61 14.89 -6.38
N VAL A 558 2.74 14.33 -6.76
CA VAL A 558 3.11 14.13 -8.16
C VAL A 558 3.46 12.65 -8.38
N VAL A 559 2.99 12.08 -9.48
CA VAL A 559 3.48 10.80 -9.99
C VAL A 559 4.20 11.01 -11.31
N ALA A 560 5.23 10.23 -11.57
CA ALA A 560 5.89 10.15 -12.86
C ALA A 560 5.13 9.16 -13.75
N THR A 561 5.08 9.42 -15.05
CA THR A 561 4.43 8.53 -16.04
C THR A 561 5.30 8.31 -17.26
N ASN A 562 5.12 7.16 -17.90
CA ASN A 562 5.52 6.86 -19.26
C ASN A 562 4.41 6.00 -19.92
N LYS A 563 4.69 5.38 -21.06
CA LYS A 563 3.70 4.53 -21.73
C LYS A 563 3.46 3.19 -21.02
N GLY A 564 4.37 2.78 -20.13
CA GLY A 564 4.26 1.56 -19.32
C GLY A 564 3.38 1.70 -18.08
N GLY A 565 3.13 2.96 -17.63
CA GLY A 565 2.32 3.19 -16.45
C GLY A 565 2.73 4.43 -15.64
N CYS A 566 2.36 4.45 -14.36
CA CYS A 566 2.75 5.50 -13.43
C CYS A 566 3.47 4.96 -12.19
N SER A 567 4.23 5.84 -11.56
CA SER A 567 4.93 5.59 -10.30
C SER A 567 4.01 5.62 -9.08
N PHE A 568 4.54 5.28 -7.92
CA PHE A 568 4.02 5.76 -6.64
C PHE A 568 4.11 7.30 -6.58
N PRO A 569 3.28 7.97 -5.75
CA PRO A 569 3.33 9.42 -5.62
C PRO A 569 4.56 9.89 -4.82
N THR A 570 4.90 11.17 -5.00
CA THR A 570 5.75 11.89 -4.03
C THR A 570 5.05 12.00 -2.67
N GLU A 571 5.78 12.44 -1.67
CA GLU A 571 5.17 13.04 -0.48
C GLU A 571 4.24 14.21 -0.83
N VAL A 572 3.35 14.56 0.10
CA VAL A 572 2.40 15.67 -0.06
C VAL A 572 3.07 16.99 0.34
N VAL A 573 3.03 17.99 -0.56
CA VAL A 573 3.39 19.37 -0.25
C VAL A 573 2.14 20.25 -0.24
N SER A 574 2.17 21.35 0.53
CA SER A 574 1.02 22.25 0.67
C SER A 574 1.42 23.70 0.52
N ALA A 575 0.49 24.54 0.03
CA ALA A 575 0.64 25.98 -0.06
C ALA A 575 -0.67 26.70 0.24
N CYS A 576 -0.58 27.87 0.87
CA CYS A 576 -1.68 28.79 1.08
C CYS A 576 -1.23 30.21 0.74
N TYR A 577 -2.00 30.90 -0.08
CA TYR A 577 -1.78 32.30 -0.42
C TYR A 577 -2.74 33.18 0.38
N GLU A 578 -2.19 34.08 1.20
CA GLU A 578 -2.95 35.07 1.93
C GLU A 578 -2.49 36.48 1.52
N PRO A 579 -3.31 37.23 0.76
CA PRO A 579 -2.90 38.53 0.19
C PRO A 579 -2.49 39.58 1.20
N ARG A 580 -3.01 39.48 2.43
CA ARG A 580 -2.71 40.40 3.53
C ARG A 580 -1.58 39.94 4.43
N ALA A 581 -1.08 38.75 4.22
CA ALA A 581 0.01 38.19 5.02
C ALA A 581 1.32 38.95 4.79
N ALA A 582 1.88 39.47 5.85
CA ALA A 582 3.23 40.05 5.84
C ALA A 582 4.33 38.97 5.98
N LYS A 583 3.96 37.75 6.38
CA LYS A 583 4.90 36.70 6.76
C LYS A 583 4.65 35.43 5.92
N THR A 584 5.75 34.75 5.55
CA THR A 584 5.73 33.47 4.87
C THR A 584 6.41 32.43 5.73
N ILE A 585 5.74 31.27 5.90
CA ILE A 585 6.21 30.11 6.65
C ILE A 585 6.57 29.01 5.67
N LEU A 586 7.76 28.44 5.82
CA LEU A 586 8.20 27.23 5.12
C LEU A 586 7.98 25.99 6.00
N ILE A 587 7.30 24.97 5.47
CA ILE A 587 7.20 23.68 6.12
C ILE A 587 8.09 22.70 5.33
N VAL A 588 8.92 21.94 6.04
CA VAL A 588 9.83 20.95 5.47
C VAL A 588 9.47 19.57 6.00
N ASN A 589 9.14 18.64 5.13
CA ASN A 589 9.04 17.25 5.55
C ASN A 589 10.45 16.64 5.62
N GLY A 590 10.91 16.37 6.83
CA GLY A 590 12.18 15.70 7.13
C GLY A 590 12.01 14.25 7.55
N PHE A 591 10.79 13.71 7.55
CA PHE A 591 10.46 12.35 7.96
C PHE A 591 10.30 11.43 6.77
N HIS A 592 11.39 10.76 6.37
CA HIS A 592 11.43 9.81 5.26
C HIS A 592 11.65 8.37 5.70
N ARG A 593 11.96 8.14 6.99
CA ARG A 593 12.29 6.82 7.51
C ARG A 593 11.19 5.81 7.21
N LEU A 594 11.60 4.69 6.60
CA LEU A 594 10.88 3.43 6.47
C LEU A 594 11.83 2.33 6.95
N SER A 595 11.43 1.57 7.96
CA SER A 595 12.35 0.64 8.62
C SER A 595 11.66 -0.61 9.13
N SER A 596 12.44 -1.69 9.29
CA SER A 596 12.06 -2.84 10.10
C SER A 596 11.96 -2.45 11.58
N PRO A 597 11.37 -3.32 12.43
CA PRO A 597 11.48 -3.18 13.89
C PRO A 597 12.93 -3.27 14.36
N ALA A 598 13.18 -2.81 15.60
CA ALA A 598 14.48 -2.95 16.24
C ALA A 598 14.97 -4.40 16.20
N VAL A 599 16.24 -4.58 15.87
CA VAL A 599 16.88 -5.87 15.63
C VAL A 599 17.64 -6.31 16.87
N ILE A 600 17.45 -7.56 17.27
CA ILE A 600 18.29 -8.28 18.21
C ILE A 600 19.12 -9.28 17.42
N ASP A 601 20.44 -9.15 17.42
CA ASP A 601 21.36 -10.08 16.75
C ASP A 601 22.68 -10.14 17.50
N ASN A 602 22.81 -11.13 18.37
CA ASN A 602 24.01 -11.37 19.17
C ASN A 602 24.34 -12.88 19.21
N ASP A 603 25.32 -13.26 19.99
CA ASP A 603 25.78 -14.66 20.04
C ASP A 603 24.72 -15.65 20.56
N SER A 604 23.74 -15.17 21.32
CA SER A 604 22.73 -16.02 21.95
C SER A 604 21.34 -15.85 21.34
N LEU A 605 20.97 -14.64 20.92
CA LEU A 605 19.61 -14.27 20.53
C LEU A 605 19.56 -13.65 19.15
N GLN A 606 18.53 -13.98 18.39
CA GLN A 606 18.18 -13.35 17.11
C GLN A 606 16.68 -13.06 17.05
N GLY A 607 16.30 -11.89 16.53
CA GLY A 607 14.89 -11.55 16.37
C GLY A 607 14.66 -10.04 16.31
N PHE A 608 13.42 -9.65 16.61
CA PHE A 608 12.97 -8.25 16.56
C PHE A 608 12.37 -7.83 17.91
N ASN A 609 12.47 -6.55 18.23
CA ASN A 609 11.93 -5.97 19.46
C ASN A 609 10.98 -4.79 19.12
N ILE A 610 9.72 -5.10 18.87
CA ILE A 610 8.67 -4.11 18.59
C ILE A 610 8.47 -3.13 19.75
N ALA A 611 8.71 -3.56 21.00
CA ALA A 611 8.57 -2.72 22.17
C ALA A 611 9.64 -1.62 22.23
N ALA A 612 10.85 -1.88 21.73
CA ALA A 612 11.91 -0.89 21.66
C ALA A 612 11.70 0.06 20.47
N ASP A 613 11.36 -0.48 19.30
CA ASP A 613 11.01 0.26 18.08
C ASP A 613 10.19 -0.67 17.18
N ALA A 614 8.96 -0.32 16.89
CA ALA A 614 8.08 -1.08 16.00
C ALA A 614 8.48 -0.97 14.52
N GLY A 615 9.48 -0.16 14.21
CA GLY A 615 9.80 0.24 12.84
C GLY A 615 8.79 1.21 12.27
N VAL A 616 8.96 1.55 11.00
CA VAL A 616 8.09 2.47 10.28
C VAL A 616 7.74 1.86 8.94
N THR A 617 6.49 1.43 8.77
CA THR A 617 6.02 0.85 7.51
C THR A 617 5.55 1.94 6.53
N TYR A 618 5.45 1.59 5.25
CA TYR A 618 4.81 2.43 4.25
C TYR A 618 3.28 2.37 4.43
N GLY A 619 2.69 3.44 4.91
CA GLY A 619 1.29 3.45 5.30
C GLY A 619 0.98 2.50 6.47
N ARG A 620 -0.27 2.06 6.57
CA ARG A 620 -0.67 1.10 7.61
C ARG A 620 -0.14 -0.31 7.31
N THR A 621 0.03 -1.11 8.34
CA THR A 621 0.34 -2.54 8.24
C THR A 621 -0.60 -3.37 9.10
N ALA A 622 -0.92 -4.58 8.66
CA ALA A 622 -1.51 -5.66 9.44
C ALA A 622 -0.50 -6.80 9.66
N GLY A 623 0.78 -6.54 9.43
CA GLY A 623 1.82 -7.56 9.37
C GLY A 623 2.34 -8.07 10.71
N TRP A 624 2.00 -7.42 11.82
CA TRP A 624 2.47 -7.82 13.14
C TRP A 624 1.51 -8.81 13.80
N ALA A 625 2.03 -9.96 14.22
CA ALA A 625 1.28 -10.91 15.03
C ALA A 625 1.36 -10.55 16.52
N GLY A 626 2.53 -10.21 17.03
CA GLY A 626 2.76 -9.88 18.41
C GLY A 626 4.23 -9.71 18.74
N HIS A 627 4.54 -9.53 20.02
CA HIS A 627 5.92 -9.45 20.49
C HIS A 627 6.61 -10.81 20.36
N GLN A 628 7.88 -10.77 20.01
CA GLN A 628 8.71 -11.94 20.02
C GLN A 628 9.14 -12.21 21.45
N LEU A 629 8.91 -13.42 21.96
CA LEU A 629 9.36 -13.77 23.29
C LEU A 629 10.82 -14.13 23.17
N VAL A 630 11.39 -15.03 22.75
CA VAL A 630 12.85 -15.24 22.62
C VAL A 630 13.16 -16.18 21.46
N PHE A 631 14.00 -15.77 20.55
CA PHE A 631 14.60 -16.67 19.57
C PHE A 631 16.03 -16.97 19.96
N ASN A 632 16.26 -18.17 20.54
CA ASN A 632 17.58 -18.59 20.95
C ASN A 632 18.35 -19.18 19.77
N ARG A 633 19.38 -18.48 19.31
CA ARG A 633 20.21 -18.87 18.18
C ARG A 633 20.81 -20.29 18.32
N ASN A 634 21.12 -20.73 19.55
CA ASN A 634 21.70 -22.05 19.80
C ASN A 634 20.71 -23.20 19.60
N HIS A 635 19.45 -22.88 19.42
CA HIS A 635 18.40 -23.87 19.14
C HIS A 635 18.07 -23.99 17.65
N VAL A 636 18.68 -23.19 16.77
CA VAL A 636 18.49 -23.32 15.32
C VAL A 636 18.87 -24.72 14.88
N GLY A 637 17.99 -25.37 14.13
CA GLY A 637 18.19 -26.75 13.65
C GLY A 637 17.70 -27.85 14.58
N ARG A 638 17.10 -27.52 15.72
CA ARG A 638 16.45 -28.51 16.57
C ARG A 638 15.00 -28.72 16.13
N GLU A 639 14.54 -29.97 16.21
CA GLU A 639 13.16 -30.35 15.85
C GLU A 639 12.17 -30.24 17.01
N ASP A 640 12.62 -29.87 18.20
CA ASP A 640 11.75 -29.68 19.36
C ASP A 640 11.04 -28.33 19.35
N GLU A 641 10.01 -28.19 20.18
CA GLU A 641 9.19 -26.95 20.27
C GLU A 641 10.00 -25.71 20.64
N SER A 642 11.22 -25.88 21.20
CA SER A 642 12.12 -24.77 21.52
C SER A 642 13.05 -24.39 20.36
N GLY A 643 13.04 -25.16 19.26
CA GLY A 643 14.04 -25.07 18.18
C GLY A 643 14.09 -23.73 17.46
N LEU A 644 12.94 -23.12 17.19
CA LEU A 644 12.86 -21.88 16.44
C LEU A 644 12.41 -20.67 17.28
N GLY A 645 12.18 -20.86 18.58
CA GLY A 645 11.55 -19.87 19.43
C GLY A 645 10.06 -19.69 19.09
N TYR A 646 9.43 -18.68 19.65
CA TYR A 646 8.01 -18.37 19.42
C TYR A 646 7.73 -16.89 19.67
N GLY A 647 6.57 -16.43 19.18
CA GLY A 647 6.07 -15.09 19.36
C GLY A 647 4.64 -15.07 19.88
N GLU A 648 4.24 -13.96 20.46
CA GLU A 648 2.87 -13.70 20.89
C GLU A 648 1.97 -13.35 19.70
N THR A 649 0.67 -13.24 19.96
CA THR A 649 -0.34 -12.97 18.93
C THR A 649 -1.27 -11.80 19.27
N GLU A 650 -0.93 -10.98 20.25
CA GLU A 650 -1.74 -9.89 20.79
C GLU A 650 -1.93 -8.71 19.81
N LEU A 651 -1.05 -8.60 18.80
CA LEU A 651 -1.18 -7.58 17.74
C LEU A 651 -1.91 -8.13 16.49
N ALA A 652 -2.16 -9.44 16.45
CA ALA A 652 -2.79 -10.05 15.28
C ALA A 652 -4.23 -9.51 15.10
N GLY A 653 -4.50 -8.95 13.92
CA GLY A 653 -5.78 -8.29 13.63
C GLY A 653 -5.79 -6.80 13.92
N MET A 654 -4.70 -6.24 14.46
CA MET A 654 -4.52 -4.80 14.59
C MET A 654 -3.90 -4.24 13.30
N PHE A 655 -4.43 -3.12 12.84
CA PHE A 655 -3.75 -2.30 11.86
C PHE A 655 -2.90 -1.27 12.60
N ILE A 656 -1.65 -1.12 12.17
CA ILE A 656 -0.70 -0.21 12.82
C ILE A 656 -0.29 0.85 11.80
N GLY A 657 -0.43 2.12 12.18
CA GLY A 657 -0.05 3.25 11.36
C GLY A 657 1.46 3.33 11.15
N GLY A 658 1.86 3.67 9.92
CA GLY A 658 3.24 3.95 9.53
C GLY A 658 3.36 5.33 8.88
N ASN A 659 4.37 5.52 8.03
CA ASN A 659 4.58 6.79 7.33
C ASN A 659 3.68 6.86 6.08
N ASP A 660 2.77 7.83 6.03
CA ASP A 660 1.88 8.11 4.90
C ASP A 660 2.32 9.31 4.05
N PHE A 661 3.43 9.95 4.44
CA PHE A 661 4.03 11.09 3.73
C PHE A 661 3.09 12.30 3.54
N ASN A 662 2.16 12.54 4.48
CA ASN A 662 1.14 13.59 4.37
C ASN A 662 1.15 14.61 5.52
N TYR A 663 2.21 14.69 6.30
CA TYR A 663 2.27 15.48 7.54
C TYR A 663 2.38 16.98 7.30
N ILE A 664 2.93 17.40 6.15
CA ILE A 664 2.92 18.82 5.74
C ILE A 664 1.50 19.38 5.75
N ARG A 665 0.50 18.59 5.30
CA ARG A 665 -0.90 19.04 5.29
C ARG A 665 -1.43 19.29 6.70
N THR A 666 -1.08 18.46 7.67
CA THR A 666 -1.45 18.60 9.08
C THR A 666 -0.90 19.89 9.66
N HIS A 667 0.41 20.15 9.51
CA HIS A 667 1.06 21.37 9.96
C HIS A 667 0.49 22.61 9.26
N ALA A 668 0.32 22.56 7.93
CA ALA A 668 -0.23 23.66 7.15
C ALA A 668 -1.68 24.00 7.56
N THR A 669 -2.50 22.99 7.87
CA THR A 669 -3.87 23.18 8.38
C THR A 669 -3.85 23.89 9.74
N ALA A 670 -2.98 23.48 10.65
CA ALA A 670 -2.84 24.09 11.97
C ALA A 670 -2.30 25.52 11.88
N ILE A 671 -1.31 25.80 11.02
CA ILE A 671 -0.76 27.15 10.79
C ILE A 671 -1.85 28.06 10.20
N LYS A 672 -2.59 27.59 9.19
CA LYS A 672 -3.68 28.35 8.58
C LYS A 672 -4.77 28.72 9.58
N ALA A 673 -5.15 27.80 10.46
CA ALA A 673 -6.13 28.06 11.51
C ALA A 673 -5.64 29.06 12.57
N ALA A 674 -4.32 29.18 12.76
CA ALA A 674 -3.70 30.07 13.74
C ALA A 674 -3.62 31.55 13.30
N GLY A 675 -3.67 31.85 11.99
CA GLY A 675 -3.61 33.21 11.49
C GLY A 675 -3.46 33.37 9.98
N GLU A 676 -3.28 34.61 9.52
CA GLU A 676 -3.09 34.97 8.13
C GLU A 676 -1.59 34.90 7.76
N TYR A 677 -1.16 33.74 7.20
CA TYR A 677 0.21 33.49 6.78
C TYR A 677 0.25 32.95 5.34
N ASN A 678 1.24 33.36 4.56
CA ASN A 678 1.61 32.61 3.38
C ASN A 678 2.31 31.31 3.81
N ILE A 679 1.90 30.18 3.23
CA ILE A 679 2.45 28.87 3.53
C ILE A 679 3.04 28.30 2.25
N VAL A 680 4.26 27.80 2.34
CA VAL A 680 4.93 27.03 1.29
C VAL A 680 5.59 25.81 1.92
N SER A 681 5.93 24.83 1.12
CA SER A 681 6.54 23.62 1.63
C SER A 681 7.46 22.92 0.64
N CYS A 682 8.34 22.09 1.18
CA CYS A 682 9.24 21.28 0.38
C CYS A 682 9.60 19.97 1.09
N SER A 683 10.16 19.06 0.32
CA SER A 683 10.81 17.85 0.82
C SER A 683 12.20 18.17 1.38
N ARG A 684 12.71 17.25 2.19
CA ARG A 684 13.98 17.34 2.90
C ARG A 684 15.18 17.53 1.98
N GLU A 685 15.17 16.93 0.80
CA GLU A 685 16.32 16.97 -0.13
C GLU A 685 16.75 18.39 -0.50
N TRP A 686 15.84 19.37 -0.39
CA TRP A 686 16.18 20.78 -0.58
C TRP A 686 17.10 21.34 0.52
N LEU A 687 16.98 20.82 1.75
CA LEU A 687 17.88 21.17 2.85
C LEU A 687 19.17 20.37 2.77
N ASP A 688 19.10 19.09 2.46
CA ASP A 688 20.26 18.21 2.32
C ASP A 688 21.17 18.64 1.17
N GLY A 689 20.61 19.21 0.10
CA GLY A 689 21.35 19.81 -1.00
C GLY A 689 22.03 21.15 -0.67
N GLY A 690 21.74 21.76 0.47
CA GLY A 690 22.36 23.01 0.92
C GLY A 690 22.04 24.26 0.09
N ALA A 691 21.05 24.17 -0.81
CA ALA A 691 20.78 25.20 -1.82
C ALA A 691 19.55 26.06 -1.55
N LEU A 692 18.74 25.76 -0.52
CA LEU A 692 17.51 26.50 -0.22
C LEU A 692 17.82 27.78 0.57
N PRO A 693 17.53 29.00 0.04
CA PRO A 693 17.74 30.26 0.76
C PRO A 693 16.66 30.45 1.84
N LEU A 694 16.95 30.01 3.07
CA LEU A 694 15.99 30.05 4.20
C LEU A 694 15.68 31.47 4.66
N ASP A 695 16.52 32.43 4.41
CA ASP A 695 16.37 33.86 4.75
C ASP A 695 15.16 34.57 4.10
N ARG A 696 14.53 33.90 3.13
CA ARG A 696 13.26 34.36 2.54
C ARG A 696 12.03 34.08 3.41
N TYR A 697 12.15 33.22 4.41
CA TYR A 697 11.04 32.77 5.23
C TYR A 697 11.13 33.32 6.64
N HIS A 698 10.01 33.76 7.17
CA HIS A 698 9.93 34.33 8.52
C HIS A 698 9.98 33.25 9.61
N MET A 699 9.61 32.03 9.23
CA MET A 699 9.69 30.84 10.08
C MET A 699 9.94 29.62 9.19
N VAL A 700 10.73 28.69 9.71
CA VAL A 700 10.90 27.34 9.15
C VAL A 700 10.40 26.33 10.15
N ASP A 701 9.49 25.47 9.71
CA ASP A 701 8.88 24.37 10.46
C ASP A 701 9.38 23.05 9.89
N ILE A 702 10.11 22.26 10.69
CA ILE A 702 10.73 21.00 10.25
C ILE A 702 10.06 19.82 10.94
N ILE A 703 9.43 18.98 10.16
CA ILE A 703 8.79 17.73 10.57
C ILE A 703 9.84 16.62 10.51
N LEU A 704 10.16 16.02 11.65
CA LEU A 704 11.13 14.93 11.73
C LEU A 704 10.52 13.62 12.21
N GLY A 705 9.27 13.60 12.66
CA GLY A 705 8.53 12.40 13.02
C GLY A 705 9.36 11.39 13.83
N LEU A 706 9.55 10.21 13.25
CA LEU A 706 10.42 9.14 13.79
C LEU A 706 11.77 9.04 13.07
N GLU A 707 12.20 10.06 12.35
CA GLU A 707 13.48 10.07 11.65
C GLU A 707 14.65 9.88 12.61
N CYS A 708 15.52 8.92 12.37
CA CYS A 708 16.74 8.68 13.12
C CYS A 708 17.64 7.65 12.41
N ASN A 709 18.90 7.59 12.81
CA ASN A 709 19.76 6.47 12.50
C ASN A 709 19.49 5.33 13.48
N ASP A 710 18.64 4.39 13.08
CA ASP A 710 18.30 3.22 13.92
C ASP A 710 19.36 2.12 13.92
N GLY A 711 20.35 2.20 13.04
CA GLY A 711 21.48 1.27 12.95
C GLY A 711 21.18 -0.07 12.29
N HIS A 712 19.93 -0.35 11.92
CA HIS A 712 19.51 -1.65 11.37
C HIS A 712 18.75 -1.58 10.03
N SER A 713 18.19 -0.43 9.66
CA SER A 713 17.53 -0.23 8.37
C SER A 713 18.46 -0.44 7.20
N LEU A 714 17.94 -0.94 6.09
CA LEU A 714 18.69 -1.09 4.83
C LEU A 714 19.04 0.26 4.21
N ILE A 715 18.24 1.29 4.46
CA ILE A 715 18.51 2.69 4.13
C ILE A 715 19.00 3.41 5.38
N LYS A 716 20.06 4.20 5.25
CA LYS A 716 20.57 5.00 6.36
C LYS A 716 19.83 6.33 6.45
N TYR A 717 19.26 6.58 7.59
CA TYR A 717 18.57 7.83 7.93
C TYR A 717 19.39 8.62 8.94
N LYS A 718 19.09 9.90 9.08
CA LYS A 718 19.69 10.79 10.08
C LYS A 718 18.76 11.97 10.31
N THR A 719 18.50 12.30 11.56
CA THR A 719 17.60 13.40 11.93
C THR A 719 18.04 14.72 11.31
N PHE A 720 19.27 15.14 11.56
CA PHE A 720 19.87 16.32 10.93
C PHE A 720 21.17 15.98 10.21
N THR A 721 21.17 16.09 8.91
CA THR A 721 22.40 15.93 8.13
C THR A 721 23.36 17.11 8.34
N PRO A 722 24.66 16.95 8.09
CA PRO A 722 25.59 18.07 8.19
C PRO A 722 25.23 19.27 7.33
N ALA A 723 24.58 19.08 6.19
CA ALA A 723 24.10 20.17 5.34
C ALA A 723 22.93 20.92 5.98
N MET A 724 21.94 20.20 6.52
CA MET A 724 20.85 20.80 7.28
C MET A 724 21.36 21.59 8.47
N GLN A 725 22.29 21.03 9.27
CA GLN A 725 22.85 21.69 10.42
C GLN A 725 23.48 23.04 10.05
N ARG A 726 24.26 23.11 8.97
CA ARG A 726 24.84 24.36 8.48
C ARG A 726 23.80 25.38 8.05
N LEU A 727 22.82 24.96 7.24
CA LEU A 727 21.73 25.84 6.79
C LEU A 727 20.93 26.44 7.95
N LEU A 728 20.60 25.60 8.94
CA LEU A 728 19.82 26.03 10.11
C LEU A 728 20.63 26.93 11.04
N TYR A 729 21.94 26.68 11.16
CA TYR A 729 22.84 27.56 11.88
C TYR A 729 22.90 28.97 11.24
N ASP A 730 23.09 29.02 9.90
CA ASP A 730 23.11 30.27 9.16
C ASP A 730 21.76 31.02 9.21
N TYR A 731 20.65 30.26 9.18
CA TYR A 731 19.31 30.83 9.30
C TYR A 731 19.08 31.44 10.68
N ALA A 732 19.43 30.72 11.76
CA ALA A 732 19.33 31.23 13.13
C ALA A 732 20.24 32.47 13.34
N ALA A 733 21.48 32.44 12.83
CA ALA A 733 22.40 33.58 12.91
C ALA A 733 21.88 34.85 12.22
N LYS A 734 21.01 34.71 11.23
CA LYS A 734 20.35 35.82 10.53
C LYS A 734 19.01 36.24 11.15
N GLY A 735 18.66 35.71 12.31
CA GLY A 735 17.44 36.09 13.04
C GLY A 735 16.19 35.27 12.67
N GLY A 736 16.36 34.11 12.04
CA GLY A 736 15.28 33.22 11.64
C GLY A 736 14.51 32.63 12.83
N ALA A 737 13.20 32.37 12.68
CA ALA A 737 12.39 31.65 13.64
C ALA A 737 12.30 30.17 13.25
N LEU A 738 12.59 29.25 14.18
CA LEU A 738 12.69 27.82 13.90
C LEU A 738 11.77 27.01 14.81
N MET A 739 10.94 26.16 14.19
CA MET A 739 10.21 25.09 14.85
C MET A 739 10.76 23.74 14.36
N VAL A 740 11.00 22.83 15.31
CA VAL A 740 11.42 21.45 14.99
C VAL A 740 10.60 20.51 15.86
N SER A 741 10.05 19.45 15.28
CA SER A 741 9.30 18.42 15.99
C SER A 741 9.70 17.01 15.56
N GLY A 742 9.89 16.11 16.52
CA GLY A 742 10.22 14.72 16.26
C GLY A 742 10.65 13.95 17.51
N ALA A 743 10.48 12.64 17.48
CA ALA A 743 10.74 11.78 18.63
C ALA A 743 12.23 11.52 18.88
N ASN A 744 13.13 11.85 17.93
CA ASN A 744 14.56 11.53 17.97
C ASN A 744 15.46 12.77 17.72
N ILE A 745 14.94 13.98 17.92
CA ILE A 745 15.65 15.20 17.56
C ILE A 745 16.93 15.44 18.39
N ALA A 746 16.98 14.86 19.59
CA ALA A 746 18.13 15.00 20.49
C ALA A 746 18.90 13.69 20.67
N SER A 747 18.22 12.55 20.74
CA SER A 747 18.85 11.24 20.98
C SER A 747 19.69 10.74 19.78
N ASP A 748 19.35 11.14 18.54
CA ASP A 748 20.11 10.79 17.34
C ASP A 748 21.36 11.66 17.15
N MET A 749 21.54 12.73 17.95
CA MET A 749 22.66 13.68 17.83
C MET A 749 23.78 13.32 18.81
N ILE A 750 24.62 12.36 18.42
CA ILE A 750 25.62 11.73 19.27
C ILE A 750 27.02 12.32 19.17
N ALA A 751 27.43 12.86 18.04
CA ALA A 751 28.73 13.45 17.85
C ALA A 751 28.84 14.82 18.57
N ASP A 752 30.04 15.23 19.00
CA ASP A 752 30.25 16.52 19.68
C ASP A 752 29.81 17.73 18.85
N SER A 753 30.07 17.70 17.54
CA SER A 753 29.63 18.75 16.61
C SER A 753 28.08 18.79 16.51
N GLU A 754 27.43 17.64 16.59
CA GLU A 754 25.97 17.53 16.57
C GLU A 754 25.34 18.06 17.89
N ARG A 755 25.94 17.70 19.03
CA ARG A 755 25.55 18.26 20.34
C ARG A 755 25.76 19.77 20.39
N GLN A 756 26.84 20.28 19.77
CA GLN A 756 27.09 21.70 19.65
C GLN A 756 26.01 22.40 18.79
N PHE A 757 25.63 21.82 17.64
CA PHE A 757 24.50 22.31 16.83
C PHE A 757 23.22 22.40 17.67
N MET A 758 22.86 21.33 18.40
CA MET A 758 21.69 21.30 19.28
C MET A 758 21.73 22.47 20.30
N ALA A 759 22.85 22.65 20.99
CA ALA A 759 23.02 23.68 22.01
C ALA A 759 23.00 25.10 21.44
N GLN A 760 23.51 25.30 20.21
CA GLN A 760 23.62 26.61 19.58
C GLN A 760 22.37 27.04 18.82
N VAL A 761 21.71 26.12 18.12
CA VAL A 761 20.59 26.39 17.21
C VAL A 761 19.24 26.04 17.87
N LEU A 762 19.08 24.80 18.31
CA LEU A 762 17.83 24.36 18.95
C LEU A 762 17.75 24.72 20.44
N LYS A 763 18.89 25.11 21.03
CA LYS A 763 19.01 25.51 22.43
C LYS A 763 18.60 24.45 23.43
N CYS A 764 18.76 23.18 23.04
CA CYS A 764 18.48 22.02 23.88
C CYS A 764 19.59 20.98 23.82
N GLY A 765 19.57 20.06 24.75
CA GLY A 765 20.38 18.85 24.80
C GLY A 765 19.49 17.63 25.03
N SER A 766 20.08 16.43 24.94
CA SER A 766 19.37 15.19 25.22
C SER A 766 19.25 14.93 26.71
N GLY A 767 18.04 14.65 27.19
CA GLY A 767 17.73 14.12 28.51
C GLY A 767 17.40 12.62 28.51
N GLY A 768 17.62 11.94 27.36
CA GLY A 768 17.20 10.56 27.14
C GLY A 768 15.79 10.45 26.58
N LYS A 769 15.16 9.29 26.71
CA LYS A 769 13.79 9.01 26.28
C LYS A 769 12.81 9.11 27.43
N ASP A 770 11.62 9.63 27.18
CA ASP A 770 10.57 9.63 28.18
C ASP A 770 10.03 8.20 28.40
N SER A 771 10.03 7.77 29.66
CA SER A 771 9.58 6.45 30.08
C SER A 771 8.24 6.45 30.81
N SER A 772 7.58 7.60 30.92
CA SER A 772 6.33 7.76 31.70
C SER A 772 5.14 6.96 31.16
N GLN A 773 5.20 6.48 29.92
CA GLN A 773 4.12 5.79 29.22
C GLN A 773 2.82 6.59 29.07
N SER A 774 2.79 7.84 29.53
CA SER A 774 1.65 8.73 29.39
C SER A 774 1.60 9.34 27.98
N GLU A 775 0.42 9.45 27.43
CA GLU A 775 0.18 10.14 26.17
C GLU A 775 0.01 11.66 26.32
N THR A 776 -0.02 12.16 27.57
CA THR A 776 -0.36 13.56 27.87
C THR A 776 0.87 14.46 27.93
N VAL A 777 0.79 15.58 27.26
CA VAL A 777 1.75 16.70 27.31
C VAL A 777 1.04 17.97 27.78
N SER A 778 1.70 18.74 28.66
CA SER A 778 1.21 20.03 29.17
C SER A 778 2.24 21.13 28.99
N GLY A 779 1.80 22.32 28.58
CA GLY A 779 2.63 23.50 28.39
C GLY A 779 2.03 24.50 27.42
N MET A 780 2.58 25.73 27.33
CA MET A 780 2.06 26.82 26.51
C MET A 780 0.54 27.06 26.72
N SER A 781 0.08 26.99 27.99
CA SER A 781 -1.33 27.10 28.38
C SER A 781 -2.27 26.04 27.79
N ARG A 782 -1.76 24.88 27.38
CA ARG A 782 -2.51 23.76 26.81
C ARG A 782 -2.15 22.45 27.49
N THR A 783 -3.08 21.51 27.45
CA THR A 783 -2.88 20.10 27.77
C THR A 783 -3.54 19.30 26.67
N PHE A 784 -2.84 18.31 26.12
CA PHE A 784 -3.28 17.50 24.99
C PHE A 784 -2.64 16.13 25.03
N ASP A 785 -3.23 15.18 24.30
CA ASP A 785 -2.72 13.84 24.12
C ASP A 785 -2.14 13.66 22.71
N PHE A 786 -1.12 12.82 22.59
CA PHE A 786 -0.49 12.44 21.32
C PHE A 786 -0.44 10.92 21.14
N TYR A 787 -0.33 10.46 19.89
CA TYR A 787 -0.22 9.03 19.55
C TYR A 787 1.14 8.50 20.01
N ARG A 788 1.15 7.85 21.16
CA ARG A 788 2.32 7.21 21.75
C ARG A 788 2.29 5.71 21.61
N ASN A 789 1.11 5.10 21.73
CA ASN A 789 0.91 3.67 21.64
C ASN A 789 0.56 3.28 20.19
N LEU A 790 0.94 2.05 19.80
CA LEU A 790 0.60 1.51 18.48
C LEU A 790 -0.91 1.59 18.24
N ASN A 791 -1.30 2.15 17.10
CA ASN A 791 -2.70 2.39 16.73
C ASN A 791 -2.85 2.42 15.21
N GLU A 792 -4.10 2.41 14.72
CA GLU A 792 -4.38 2.36 13.30
C GLU A 792 -4.53 3.72 12.59
N HIS A 793 -4.59 4.81 13.34
CA HIS A 793 -4.87 6.14 12.80
C HIS A 793 -3.61 6.89 12.39
N HIS A 794 -2.53 6.68 13.15
CA HIS A 794 -1.28 7.41 12.99
C HIS A 794 -0.09 6.55 13.42
N TYR A 795 1.12 6.84 12.96
CA TYR A 795 2.31 6.23 13.55
C TYR A 795 2.45 6.62 15.02
N ALA A 796 3.08 5.80 15.82
CA ALA A 796 3.22 5.99 17.25
C ALA A 796 4.62 6.46 17.63
N ALA A 797 4.71 7.57 18.37
CA ALA A 797 5.96 8.03 18.99
C ALA A 797 6.16 7.33 20.33
N GLN A 798 6.49 6.03 20.33
CA GLN A 798 6.57 5.19 21.53
C GLN A 798 7.58 5.72 22.56
N TRP A 799 8.73 6.22 22.10
CA TRP A 799 9.82 6.69 22.91
C TRP A 799 10.24 8.10 22.49
N PRO A 800 9.45 9.16 22.86
CA PRO A 800 9.79 10.52 22.53
C PRO A 800 10.98 11.02 23.34
N ASP A 801 11.72 11.98 22.80
CA ASP A 801 12.89 12.57 23.46
C ASP A 801 12.50 13.45 24.65
N ILE A 802 13.25 13.35 25.74
CA ILE A 802 13.34 14.39 26.73
C ILE A 802 14.37 15.43 26.22
N VAL A 803 13.91 16.65 25.97
CA VAL A 803 14.76 17.75 25.52
C VAL A 803 15.05 18.69 26.69
N GLN A 804 16.34 18.84 27.06
CA GLN A 804 16.73 19.67 28.18
C GLN A 804 17.16 21.07 27.71
N PRO A 805 16.66 22.16 28.33
CA PRO A 805 17.06 23.50 27.95
C PRO A 805 18.55 23.75 28.22
N THR A 806 19.22 24.42 27.29
CA THR A 806 20.57 24.94 27.46
C THR A 806 20.52 26.41 27.84
N VAL A 807 21.69 27.06 28.01
CA VAL A 807 21.81 28.46 28.48
C VAL A 807 20.87 29.41 27.73
N GLY A 808 20.01 30.10 28.46
CA GLY A 808 19.06 31.10 27.95
C GLY A 808 17.75 30.52 27.42
N ALA A 809 17.60 29.20 27.38
CA ALA A 809 16.35 28.52 26.99
C ALA A 809 15.54 28.07 28.22
N THR A 810 14.26 27.79 28.00
CA THR A 810 13.33 27.34 29.05
C THR A 810 12.54 26.12 28.57
N THR A 811 12.11 25.30 29.53
CA THR A 811 11.12 24.24 29.24
C THR A 811 9.78 24.90 28.90
N ALA A 812 9.27 24.60 27.69
CA ALA A 812 8.00 25.12 27.18
C ALA A 812 6.82 24.17 27.43
N MET A 813 7.09 22.85 27.40
CA MET A 813 6.10 21.81 27.66
C MET A 813 6.74 20.65 28.44
N THR A 814 5.93 19.91 29.19
CA THR A 814 6.36 18.76 29.99
C THR A 814 5.50 17.53 29.67
N TYR A 815 6.10 16.36 29.71
CA TYR A 815 5.37 15.09 29.79
C TYR A 815 4.72 14.94 31.17
N ALA A 816 3.77 14.06 31.33
CA ALA A 816 3.04 13.83 32.59
C ALA A 816 3.98 13.48 33.76
N GLY A 817 5.14 12.88 33.49
CA GLY A 817 6.18 12.61 34.49
C GLY A 817 7.00 13.82 34.91
N GLY A 818 6.72 15.04 34.37
CA GLY A 818 7.42 16.28 34.68
C GLY A 818 8.72 16.49 33.87
N SER A 819 9.15 15.53 33.04
CA SER A 819 10.30 15.70 32.15
C SER A 819 10.00 16.66 31.00
N SER A 820 11.03 17.36 30.51
CA SER A 820 10.86 18.41 29.49
C SER A 820 10.53 17.80 28.14
N ALA A 821 9.35 18.08 27.60
CA ALA A 821 8.85 17.65 26.29
C ALA A 821 9.16 18.65 25.17
N ALA A 822 9.33 19.93 25.52
CA ALA A 822 9.70 20.96 24.57
C ALA A 822 10.54 22.05 25.23
N VAL A 823 11.47 22.63 24.45
CA VAL A 823 12.33 23.74 24.83
C VAL A 823 12.07 24.90 23.90
N ALA A 824 11.92 26.10 24.51
CA ALA A 824 11.74 27.36 23.83
C ALA A 824 12.90 28.33 24.14
N TYR A 825 13.36 29.05 23.13
CA TYR A 825 14.38 30.07 23.21
C TYR A 825 13.96 31.35 22.48
N SER A 826 14.13 32.49 23.14
CA SER A 826 13.90 33.80 22.54
C SER A 826 15.00 34.76 22.90
N SER A 827 15.60 35.38 21.90
CA SER A 827 16.55 36.47 22.07
C SER A 827 16.33 37.54 21.01
N ASN A 828 17.14 38.61 21.06
CA ASN A 828 17.16 39.63 20.02
C ASN A 828 17.71 39.10 18.68
N ASN A 829 18.41 37.96 18.70
CA ASN A 829 19.06 37.39 17.51
C ASN A 829 18.16 36.41 16.78
N PHE A 830 17.54 35.46 17.47
CA PHE A 830 16.62 34.48 16.88
C PHE A 830 15.69 33.84 17.91
N ARG A 831 14.70 33.09 17.42
CA ARG A 831 13.78 32.34 18.29
C ARG A 831 13.71 30.89 17.79
N SER A 832 13.63 29.95 18.73
CA SER A 832 13.45 28.54 18.39
C SER A 832 12.51 27.84 19.36
N ILE A 833 11.81 26.82 18.87
CA ILE A 833 11.10 25.84 19.67
C ILE A 833 11.45 24.44 19.15
N ALA A 834 11.85 23.56 20.07
CA ALA A 834 12.18 22.18 19.78
C ALA A 834 11.26 21.26 20.58
N LEU A 835 10.45 20.46 19.89
CA LEU A 835 9.54 19.50 20.50
C LEU A 835 10.19 18.11 20.41
N GLY A 836 10.37 17.45 21.56
CA GLY A 836 10.90 16.08 21.66
C GLY A 836 9.90 14.99 21.23
N PHE A 837 8.75 15.40 20.74
CA PHE A 837 7.70 14.56 20.15
C PHE A 837 7.23 15.15 18.82
N PRO A 838 6.69 14.35 17.88
CA PRO A 838 6.15 14.86 16.64
C PRO A 838 4.86 15.65 16.87
N PHE A 839 4.78 16.88 16.33
CA PHE A 839 3.59 17.71 16.45
C PHE A 839 2.37 17.08 15.80
N GLU A 840 2.54 16.46 14.66
CA GLU A 840 1.48 15.79 13.90
C GLU A 840 0.88 14.57 14.63
N CYS A 841 1.58 14.04 15.64
CA CYS A 841 1.03 13.00 16.53
C CYS A 841 0.01 13.49 17.55
N ILE A 842 -0.20 14.80 17.72
CA ILE A 842 -1.28 15.33 18.58
C ILE A 842 -2.61 14.80 18.06
N LYS A 843 -3.40 14.14 18.93
CA LYS A 843 -4.58 13.36 18.51
C LYS A 843 -5.74 14.20 17.98
N ASP A 844 -5.98 15.32 18.56
CA ASP A 844 -7.14 16.17 18.25
C ASP A 844 -6.73 17.37 17.38
N GLU A 845 -7.41 17.53 16.24
CA GLU A 845 -7.12 18.62 15.28
C GLU A 845 -7.29 20.01 15.93
N GLY A 846 -8.29 20.19 16.79
CA GLY A 846 -8.50 21.45 17.53
C GLY A 846 -7.35 21.74 18.49
N GLN A 847 -6.77 20.73 19.12
CA GLN A 847 -5.56 20.87 19.94
C GLN A 847 -4.33 21.17 19.09
N GLN A 848 -4.17 20.52 17.93
CA GLN A 848 -3.10 20.85 16.97
C GLN A 848 -3.17 22.36 16.60
N GLN A 849 -4.35 22.85 16.24
CA GLN A 849 -4.57 24.27 15.91
C GLN A 849 -4.27 25.20 17.09
N ALA A 850 -4.71 24.84 18.29
CA ALA A 850 -4.52 25.62 19.48
C ALA A 850 -3.05 25.70 19.91
N VAL A 851 -2.32 24.55 19.85
CA VAL A 851 -0.89 24.47 20.18
C VAL A 851 -0.07 25.25 19.14
N MET A 852 -0.37 25.07 17.84
CA MET A 852 0.32 25.81 16.77
C MET A 852 0.13 27.33 16.92
N LYS A 853 -1.04 27.77 17.33
CA LYS A 853 -1.30 29.19 17.58
C LYS A 853 -0.39 29.77 18.66
N GLU A 854 -0.20 29.09 19.78
CA GLU A 854 0.71 29.54 20.85
C GLU A 854 2.19 29.50 20.40
N ILE A 855 2.58 28.46 19.61
CA ILE A 855 3.92 28.38 19.01
C ILE A 855 4.18 29.56 18.09
N LEU A 856 3.26 29.87 17.17
CA LEU A 856 3.41 30.99 16.25
C LEU A 856 3.44 32.35 16.95
N LYS A 857 2.62 32.50 18.00
CA LYS A 857 2.66 33.69 18.85
C LYS A 857 4.03 33.86 19.51
N PHE A 858 4.64 32.81 19.99
CA PHE A 858 5.99 32.83 20.56
C PHE A 858 7.06 33.14 19.52
N LEU A 859 7.02 32.49 18.36
CA LEU A 859 8.10 32.55 17.37
C LEU A 859 8.07 33.82 16.52
N ILE A 860 6.90 34.29 16.10
CA ILE A 860 6.79 35.27 15.02
C ILE A 860 5.79 36.44 15.33
N GLN A 861 5.20 36.53 16.52
CA GLN A 861 4.41 37.69 16.95
C GLN A 861 5.24 38.63 17.92
#